data_9e4b0ba8c96f0c5b96531b7b96c1b8fd
#
_entry.id   9e4b0ba8c96f0c5b96531b7b96c1b8fd
#
_cell.length_a   1.000
_cell.length_b   1.000
_cell.length_c   1.000
_cell.angle_alpha   90.00
_cell.angle_beta   90.00
_cell.angle_gamma   90.00
#
_symmetry.space_group_name_H-M   'P 1'
#
loop_
_entity.id
_entity.type
_entity.pdbx_description
1 polymer ?
#
loop_
_entity_poly.entity_id
_entity_poly.type
_entity_poly.pdbx_seq_one_letter_code
_entity_poly.pdbx_strand_id
1 'polypeptide(L)'
;MYKQDQAKYSVVVNRRRAIPSIKDGLKPVQRRVVYGAYKDGLIKPSLKDKSASLVGLVMKKYHPHGDSSIYDTIVTLVDWFKTKYPLFYGKGNWGNVGGAGAAAQRYTECALSNFGYDVLIDLLTQSENIVDWLDTYKRNGDKEPEYLPAKLPLLLINGSFGIGVGMIFNVPSHNLGEVVEETRALIKNPNHKVVLIPDLAQPCELIGNNWEDISESGAGSFKVRGKIITEQDKKGNYILRIISLPDMVTCESVYEKILSMISDKQLPMIKDLNNVLKDAHPNIIIKLKQGADPEYVKAILYAKAGVQTTVSVNFEAVAPNGIDIKRYSYKEYLNTFIDDVTTTRFRLYCNRLQQVMTRHHRVDAFVKVISSKKLDQIINMIRKYSGTDPEPIVEYIIKNCGTTDLQARFIIDTKLSRLSAGYLKGYKEERAKLEQDINRYLAAVSDDGSIIRKEIYDELGELAKKYSTPRLCTVINSDKANDIPTGTFKVVITERNYVRKIPDVDKVGIVRKDNPKFIRRVDNAENIIIFDTKGKVFTLPVHKIPISDRNSSGVDIRILIKNLTSDIVNVFYEPNFKELSKPKYGKHYLTVVTKSNTIKKLNIDDFLNIGPSGLMYSKIRPEDQVVAVELVPANLDIAIWSGKKALRCSLKDVPLFKRNATGSNAMGVSEPINGMSVIYPDTTHIVVATKNGKFNRFDAALFAPHARGCKGSNAIKLDTTDEILGIFGVNENEIIRVLTSEGIEQVAVSDIKVKSNIAAGTKMIKSKGVIIKAEAVKR
;
A
#
# COMPACT_ATOMS: atom_id res chain seq x y z
N MET A 1 -34.75 10.71 8.08
CA MET A 1 -34.51 10.95 9.52
C MET A 1 -33.40 10.02 10.05
N TYR A 2 -33.58 8.70 10.16
CA TYR A 2 -32.57 7.77 10.72
C TYR A 2 -31.14 7.89 10.13
N LYS A 3 -30.98 7.99 8.81
CA LYS A 3 -29.65 8.13 8.17
C LYS A 3 -28.97 9.47 8.48
N GLN A 4 -29.72 10.55 8.66
CA GLN A 4 -29.16 11.85 9.01
C GLN A 4 -28.73 11.92 10.48
N ASP A 5 -29.49 11.28 11.37
CA ASP A 5 -29.13 11.23 12.79
C ASP A 5 -27.92 10.32 13.04
N GLN A 6 -27.82 9.22 12.28
CA GLN A 6 -26.67 8.33 12.33
C GLN A 6 -25.38 9.00 11.79
N ALA A 7 -25.51 9.83 10.74
CA ALA A 7 -24.39 10.63 10.23
C ALA A 7 -23.92 11.68 11.25
N LYS A 8 -24.86 12.41 11.89
CA LYS A 8 -24.53 13.38 12.95
C LYS A 8 -23.85 12.71 14.14
N TYR A 9 -24.37 11.56 14.57
CA TYR A 9 -23.77 10.77 15.65
C TYR A 9 -22.34 10.34 15.32
N SER A 10 -22.10 9.83 14.10
CA SER A 10 -20.76 9.40 13.68
C SER A 10 -19.75 10.56 13.70
N VAL A 11 -20.13 11.75 13.26
CA VAL A 11 -19.28 12.96 13.32
C VAL A 11 -18.91 13.28 14.77
N VAL A 12 -19.87 13.29 15.69
CA VAL A 12 -19.63 13.60 17.12
C VAL A 12 -18.69 12.59 17.76
N VAL A 13 -18.88 11.29 17.48
CA VAL A 13 -18.03 10.22 18.03
C VAL A 13 -16.61 10.32 17.44
N ASN A 14 -16.50 10.47 16.12
CA ASN A 14 -15.23 10.50 15.43
C ASN A 14 -14.34 11.67 15.84
N ARG A 15 -14.89 12.90 15.93
CA ARG A 15 -14.12 14.08 16.37
C ARG A 15 -13.63 13.98 17.81
N ARG A 16 -14.34 13.26 18.67
CA ARG A 16 -13.96 13.09 20.09
C ARG A 16 -13.02 11.94 20.34
N ARG A 17 -12.74 11.10 19.33
CA ARG A 17 -11.97 9.88 19.52
C ARG A 17 -10.90 9.65 18.45
N ALA A 18 -11.30 9.59 17.18
CA ALA A 18 -10.45 9.02 16.13
C ALA A 18 -9.72 10.06 15.28
N ILE A 19 -10.35 11.22 15.04
CA ILE A 19 -9.85 12.21 14.07
C ILE A 19 -9.07 13.33 14.75
N PRO A 20 -7.88 13.70 14.22
CA PRO A 20 -7.09 14.77 14.78
C PRO A 20 -7.68 16.15 14.46
N SER A 21 -7.36 17.13 15.31
CA SER A 21 -7.62 18.54 15.01
C SER A 21 -6.68 19.05 13.93
N ILE A 22 -7.19 19.89 13.03
CA ILE A 22 -6.40 20.55 11.99
C ILE A 22 -5.35 21.50 12.57
N LYS A 23 -5.61 22.08 13.77
CA LYS A 23 -4.75 23.09 14.40
C LYS A 23 -3.46 22.50 14.96
N ASP A 24 -3.54 21.43 15.76
CA ASP A 24 -2.38 20.83 16.43
C ASP A 24 -1.99 19.45 15.91
N GLY A 25 -2.78 18.87 15.00
CA GLY A 25 -2.53 17.54 14.44
C GLY A 25 -2.75 16.38 15.42
N LEU A 26 -3.29 16.64 16.60
CA LEU A 26 -3.44 15.66 17.67
C LEU A 26 -4.88 15.16 17.81
N LYS A 27 -5.01 13.87 18.12
CA LYS A 27 -6.26 13.30 18.62
C LYS A 27 -6.52 13.78 20.06
N PRO A 28 -7.77 13.82 20.53
CA PRO A 28 -8.09 14.28 21.88
C PRO A 28 -7.29 13.60 23.00
N VAL A 29 -7.11 12.27 22.93
CA VAL A 29 -6.31 11.53 23.92
C VAL A 29 -4.83 11.92 23.88
N GLN A 30 -4.25 12.12 22.69
CA GLN A 30 -2.85 12.57 22.54
C GLN A 30 -2.64 13.95 23.13
N ARG A 31 -3.55 14.91 22.85
CA ARG A 31 -3.53 16.25 23.41
C ARG A 31 -3.60 16.24 24.92
N ARG A 32 -4.50 15.43 25.48
CA ARG A 32 -4.65 15.28 26.94
C ARG A 32 -3.43 14.69 27.62
N VAL A 33 -2.75 13.75 26.97
CA VAL A 33 -1.51 13.16 27.44
C VAL A 33 -0.37 14.20 27.45
N VAL A 34 -0.22 14.96 26.34
CA VAL A 34 0.81 16.05 26.25
C VAL A 34 0.54 17.12 27.27
N TYR A 35 -0.72 17.60 27.40
CA TYR A 35 -1.10 18.62 28.37
C TYR A 35 -0.97 18.10 29.79
N GLY A 36 -1.34 16.85 30.07
CA GLY A 36 -1.16 16.21 31.38
C GLY A 36 0.30 16.15 31.79
N ALA A 37 1.21 15.80 30.89
CA ALA A 37 2.63 15.79 31.14
C ALA A 37 3.17 17.20 31.47
N TYR A 38 2.70 18.22 30.76
CA TYR A 38 3.03 19.61 31.07
C TYR A 38 2.56 20.03 32.48
N LYS A 39 1.32 19.72 32.85
CA LYS A 39 0.77 20.05 34.17
C LYS A 39 1.41 19.27 35.32
N ASP A 40 1.97 18.09 35.04
CA ASP A 40 2.72 17.26 36.00
C ASP A 40 4.22 17.61 36.07
N GLY A 41 4.67 18.60 35.31
CA GLY A 41 6.06 19.04 35.29
C GLY A 41 7.02 18.14 34.49
N LEU A 42 6.50 17.17 33.73
CA LEU A 42 7.28 16.23 32.88
C LEU A 42 7.69 16.89 31.57
N ILE A 43 8.30 18.05 31.62
CA ILE A 43 8.52 18.94 30.46
C ILE A 43 9.85 18.72 29.73
N LYS A 44 10.71 17.85 30.19
CA LYS A 44 12.00 17.49 29.57
C LYS A 44 12.47 16.09 30.00
N PRO A 45 13.33 15.43 29.21
CA PRO A 45 13.79 14.07 29.49
C PRO A 45 14.40 13.85 30.88
N SER A 46 15.02 14.87 31.48
CA SER A 46 15.60 14.81 32.83
C SER A 46 14.56 14.77 33.96
N LEU A 47 13.31 15.18 33.68
CA LEU A 47 12.21 15.25 34.65
C LEU A 47 11.22 14.09 34.45
N LYS A 48 11.63 13.00 33.80
CA LYS A 48 10.80 11.82 33.58
C LYS A 48 10.37 11.18 34.88
N ASP A 49 9.15 10.65 34.90
CA ASP A 49 8.58 9.86 36.01
C ASP A 49 7.90 8.61 35.47
N LYS A 50 7.39 7.78 36.35
CA LYS A 50 6.68 6.53 36.00
C LYS A 50 5.50 6.82 35.11
N SER A 51 5.38 6.07 34.01
CA SER A 51 4.27 6.21 33.07
C SER A 51 2.92 6.02 33.77
N ALA A 52 2.85 5.18 34.80
CA ALA A 52 1.65 4.96 35.58
C ALA A 52 1.15 6.24 36.29
N SER A 53 2.06 7.13 36.76
CA SER A 53 1.71 8.42 37.35
C SER A 53 0.99 9.31 36.34
N LEU A 54 1.56 9.46 35.14
CA LEU A 54 0.96 10.26 34.09
C LEU A 54 -0.38 9.68 33.61
N VAL A 55 -0.45 8.35 33.42
CA VAL A 55 -1.71 7.66 33.05
C VAL A 55 -2.79 7.92 34.09
N GLY A 56 -2.47 7.80 35.39
CA GLY A 56 -3.39 8.06 36.49
C GLY A 56 -3.87 9.53 36.51
N LEU A 57 -2.96 10.48 36.31
CA LEU A 57 -3.32 11.91 36.23
C LEU A 57 -4.27 12.20 35.06
N VAL A 58 -3.94 11.71 33.85
CA VAL A 58 -4.74 11.95 32.64
C VAL A 58 -6.11 11.32 32.78
N MET A 59 -6.22 10.08 33.28
CA MET A 59 -7.46 9.40 33.53
C MET A 59 -8.31 10.12 34.58
N LYS A 60 -7.66 10.58 35.66
CA LYS A 60 -8.34 11.28 36.76
C LYS A 60 -8.93 12.63 36.33
N LYS A 61 -8.21 13.41 35.50
CA LYS A 61 -8.56 14.81 35.22
C LYS A 61 -9.19 15.02 33.83
N TYR A 62 -8.68 14.36 32.80
CA TYR A 62 -8.95 14.76 31.41
C TYR A 62 -9.63 13.69 30.56
N HIS A 63 -9.29 12.39 30.74
CA HIS A 63 -9.72 11.33 29.82
C HIS A 63 -10.47 10.20 30.53
N PRO A 64 -11.81 10.17 30.54
CA PRO A 64 -12.61 9.22 31.30
C PRO A 64 -12.72 7.83 30.62
N HIS A 65 -11.59 7.24 30.25
CA HIS A 65 -11.51 5.92 29.60
C HIS A 65 -10.41 5.07 30.26
N GLY A 66 -10.33 3.80 29.88
CA GLY A 66 -9.39 2.85 30.46
C GLY A 66 -7.91 3.27 30.37
N ASP A 67 -7.14 2.92 31.37
CA ASP A 67 -5.70 3.19 31.51
C ASP A 67 -4.89 2.64 30.34
N SER A 68 -5.26 1.47 29.82
CA SER A 68 -4.57 0.83 28.68
C SER A 68 -4.56 1.72 27.44
N SER A 69 -5.69 2.38 27.11
CA SER A 69 -5.79 3.25 25.94
C SER A 69 -4.92 4.52 26.06
N ILE A 70 -4.77 5.02 27.29
CA ILE A 70 -3.92 6.18 27.59
C ILE A 70 -2.45 5.74 27.47
N TYR A 71 -2.09 4.60 28.05
CA TYR A 71 -0.75 4.08 27.99
C TYR A 71 -0.31 3.73 26.56
N ASP A 72 -1.15 3.07 25.76
CA ASP A 72 -0.89 2.77 24.36
C ASP A 72 -0.67 4.05 23.51
N THR A 73 -1.36 5.13 23.91
CA THR A 73 -1.12 6.45 23.29
C THR A 73 0.28 6.97 23.62
N ILE A 74 0.72 6.86 24.88
CA ILE A 74 2.08 7.25 25.29
C ILE A 74 3.11 6.40 24.54
N VAL A 75 2.90 5.07 24.46
CA VAL A 75 3.76 4.16 23.70
C VAL A 75 3.92 4.62 22.25
N THR A 76 2.80 4.97 21.60
CA THR A 76 2.83 5.46 20.22
C THR A 76 3.63 6.76 20.07
N LEU A 77 3.52 7.66 21.04
CA LEU A 77 4.22 8.96 21.01
C LEU A 77 5.71 8.89 21.41
N VAL A 78 6.14 7.77 22.01
CA VAL A 78 7.54 7.46 22.34
C VAL A 78 8.24 6.71 21.21
N ASP A 79 7.53 5.79 20.53
CA ASP A 79 8.13 4.87 19.56
C ASP A 79 8.49 5.55 18.25
N TRP A 80 9.79 5.64 17.94
CA TRP A 80 10.31 6.27 16.72
C TRP A 80 9.85 5.57 15.43
N PHE A 81 9.51 4.30 15.48
CA PHE A 81 9.02 3.54 14.32
C PHE A 81 7.50 3.65 14.11
N LYS A 82 6.78 4.32 15.03
CA LYS A 82 5.35 4.66 14.90
C LYS A 82 5.13 6.14 14.71
N THR A 83 5.96 6.97 15.33
CA THR A 83 5.90 8.43 15.25
C THR A 83 7.26 8.96 14.80
N LYS A 84 7.32 9.52 13.60
CA LYS A 84 8.59 9.91 12.96
C LYS A 84 9.40 10.88 13.81
N TYR A 85 8.75 11.84 14.45
CA TYR A 85 9.34 12.77 15.42
C TYR A 85 8.64 12.59 16.77
N PRO A 86 9.16 11.73 17.66
CA PRO A 86 8.53 11.39 18.92
C PRO A 86 8.27 12.61 19.81
N LEU A 87 7.04 12.73 20.31
CA LEU A 87 6.64 13.82 21.21
C LEU A 87 7.03 13.54 22.66
N PHE A 88 7.30 12.27 22.98
CA PHE A 88 7.73 11.83 24.29
C PHE A 88 9.11 11.19 24.23
N TYR A 89 9.85 11.35 25.31
CA TYR A 89 11.04 10.58 25.64
C TYR A 89 10.63 9.44 26.57
N GLY A 90 11.10 8.24 26.29
CA GLY A 90 10.84 7.06 27.10
C GLY A 90 12.11 6.41 27.64
N LYS A 91 12.07 5.91 28.88
CA LYS A 91 13.10 5.05 29.47
C LYS A 91 12.47 3.70 29.86
N GLY A 92 13.14 2.60 29.54
CA GLY A 92 12.65 1.24 29.73
C GLY A 92 12.34 0.55 28.41
N ASN A 93 11.57 -0.54 28.45
CA ASN A 93 11.15 -1.29 27.27
C ASN A 93 9.82 -0.73 26.74
N TRP A 94 9.86 -0.05 25.60
CA TRP A 94 8.70 0.53 24.92
C TRP A 94 8.22 -0.28 23.71
N GLY A 95 8.74 -1.51 23.55
CA GLY A 95 8.49 -2.35 22.41
C GLY A 95 9.56 -2.22 21.33
N ASN A 96 9.38 -2.91 20.22
CA ASN A 96 10.31 -2.84 19.08
C ASN A 96 9.64 -3.20 17.76
N VAL A 97 10.34 -2.94 16.66
CA VAL A 97 9.88 -3.27 15.30
C VAL A 97 9.76 -4.79 15.06
N GLY A 98 10.33 -5.62 15.93
CA GLY A 98 10.22 -7.07 15.88
C GLY A 98 8.81 -7.58 16.12
N GLY A 99 8.01 -6.82 16.88
CA GLY A 99 6.65 -7.21 17.28
C GLY A 99 6.46 -7.30 18.78
N ALA A 100 7.55 -7.19 19.58
CA ALA A 100 7.43 -7.18 21.04
C ALA A 100 6.71 -5.90 21.51
N GLY A 101 5.71 -6.07 22.39
CA GLY A 101 4.96 -4.99 23.00
C GLY A 101 5.77 -4.24 24.06
N ALA A 102 5.28 -3.07 24.48
CA ALA A 102 5.84 -2.32 25.58
C ALA A 102 5.65 -3.06 26.91
N ALA A 103 6.58 -2.88 27.84
CA ALA A 103 6.43 -3.35 29.21
C ALA A 103 5.25 -2.65 29.91
N ALA A 104 4.73 -3.22 31.00
CA ALA A 104 3.64 -2.59 31.74
C ALA A 104 4.04 -1.21 32.26
N GLN A 105 3.08 -0.28 32.32
CA GLN A 105 3.27 1.14 32.65
C GLN A 105 4.01 1.42 33.97
N ARG A 106 4.02 0.47 34.91
CA ARG A 106 4.76 0.55 36.17
C ARG A 106 6.28 0.39 36.03
N TYR A 107 6.74 -0.16 34.89
CA TYR A 107 8.17 -0.39 34.62
C TYR A 107 8.80 0.69 33.73
N THR A 108 7.99 1.42 32.98
CA THR A 108 8.47 2.47 32.08
C THR A 108 8.42 3.85 32.72
N GLU A 109 9.29 4.75 32.26
CA GLU A 109 9.32 6.16 32.64
C GLU A 109 9.20 7.03 31.39
N CYS A 110 8.46 8.13 31.46
CA CYS A 110 8.26 9.04 30.33
C CYS A 110 8.29 10.51 30.74
N ALA A 111 8.59 11.37 29.79
CA ALA A 111 8.45 12.82 29.84
C ALA A 111 8.30 13.36 28.41
N LEU A 112 7.94 14.62 28.25
CA LEU A 112 8.00 15.26 26.94
C LEU A 112 9.43 15.21 26.39
N SER A 113 9.56 14.94 25.09
CA SER A 113 10.81 15.14 24.37
C SER A 113 11.08 16.65 24.22
N ASN A 114 12.33 17.03 23.93
CA ASN A 114 12.63 18.44 23.64
C ASN A 114 11.82 18.92 22.42
N PHE A 115 11.61 18.06 21.41
CA PHE A 115 10.76 18.36 20.26
C PHE A 115 9.31 18.59 20.67
N GLY A 116 8.73 17.68 21.48
CA GLY A 116 7.34 17.80 21.93
C GLY A 116 7.10 19.06 22.76
N TYR A 117 8.04 19.43 23.63
CA TYR A 117 7.98 20.67 24.42
C TYR A 117 8.08 21.91 23.52
N ASP A 118 9.13 22.03 22.71
CA ASP A 118 9.40 23.21 21.88
C ASP A 118 8.27 23.49 20.89
N VAL A 119 7.64 22.43 20.36
CA VAL A 119 6.62 22.54 19.30
C VAL A 119 5.23 22.77 19.87
N LEU A 120 4.87 22.18 21.01
CA LEU A 120 3.48 22.17 21.51
C LEU A 120 3.25 22.96 22.79
N ILE A 121 4.28 23.12 23.63
CA ILE A 121 4.13 23.65 25.00
C ILE A 121 4.75 25.01 25.17
N ASP A 122 5.87 25.30 24.53
CA ASP A 122 6.63 26.52 24.75
C ASP A 122 5.81 27.81 24.65
N LEU A 123 4.94 27.93 23.64
CA LEU A 123 4.04 29.08 23.51
C LEU A 123 3.00 29.15 24.65
N LEU A 124 2.49 28.01 25.09
CA LEU A 124 1.47 27.93 26.13
C LEU A 124 2.05 28.41 27.49
N THR A 125 3.35 28.18 27.75
CA THR A 125 4.03 28.65 28.96
C THR A 125 4.14 30.17 29.00
N GLN A 126 4.10 30.83 27.85
CA GLN A 126 4.22 32.28 27.75
C GLN A 126 2.91 33.03 28.06
N SER A 127 1.79 32.40 27.73
CA SER A 127 0.43 32.87 28.11
C SER A 127 -0.60 31.75 27.90
N GLU A 128 -1.42 31.50 28.90
CA GLU A 128 -2.53 30.54 28.77
C GLU A 128 -3.71 31.11 27.95
N ASN A 129 -3.79 32.45 27.77
CA ASN A 129 -4.86 33.13 27.05
C ASN A 129 -4.74 33.08 25.53
N ILE A 130 -3.79 32.32 24.98
CA ILE A 130 -3.54 32.21 23.54
C ILE A 130 -4.38 31.10 22.88
N VAL A 131 -4.97 30.21 23.65
CA VAL A 131 -5.84 29.11 23.21
C VAL A 131 -7.20 29.21 23.87
N ASP A 132 -8.18 28.53 23.29
CA ASP A 132 -9.50 28.41 23.88
C ASP A 132 -9.52 27.23 24.86
N TRP A 133 -10.32 27.35 25.93
CA TRP A 133 -10.38 26.39 27.02
C TRP A 133 -11.73 25.73 27.11
N LEU A 134 -11.77 24.42 27.28
CA LEU A 134 -12.94 23.59 27.49
C LEU A 134 -13.01 23.12 28.94
N ASP A 135 -14.21 22.93 29.45
CA ASP A 135 -14.42 22.24 30.70
C ASP A 135 -14.02 20.77 30.58
N THR A 136 -13.33 20.23 31.56
CA THR A 136 -13.07 18.80 31.63
C THR A 136 -14.36 18.00 31.82
N TYR A 137 -14.31 16.69 31.60
CA TYR A 137 -15.46 15.82 31.76
C TYR A 137 -16.13 15.88 33.16
N LYS A 138 -15.36 16.25 34.19
CA LYS A 138 -15.84 16.38 35.57
C LYS A 138 -16.63 17.64 35.83
N ARG A 139 -16.48 18.68 35.02
CA ARG A 139 -17.11 19.98 35.19
C ARG A 139 -16.98 20.58 36.60
N ASN A 140 -15.82 20.36 37.23
CA ASN A 140 -15.48 20.79 38.59
C ASN A 140 -14.64 22.08 38.63
N GLY A 141 -14.61 22.82 37.50
CA GLY A 141 -13.76 24.01 37.33
C GLY A 141 -12.40 23.76 36.70
N ASP A 142 -11.97 22.49 36.62
CA ASP A 142 -10.76 22.13 35.86
C ASP A 142 -11.03 22.33 34.35
N LYS A 143 -10.02 22.86 33.63
CA LYS A 143 -10.10 23.11 32.18
C LYS A 143 -9.00 22.36 31.41
N GLU A 144 -9.31 22.04 30.17
CA GLU A 144 -8.34 21.51 29.20
C GLU A 144 -8.29 22.41 27.96
N PRO A 145 -7.16 22.55 27.26
CA PRO A 145 -7.08 23.36 26.06
C PRO A 145 -7.83 22.65 24.92
N GLU A 146 -8.60 23.41 24.13
CA GLU A 146 -9.29 22.89 22.95
C GLU A 146 -8.28 22.35 21.93
N TYR A 147 -7.14 23.04 21.78
CA TYR A 147 -5.97 22.64 20.99
C TYR A 147 -4.70 23.18 21.65
N LEU A 148 -3.55 22.57 21.30
CA LEU A 148 -2.24 23.08 21.72
C LEU A 148 -1.68 24.03 20.64
N PRO A 149 -0.95 25.11 21.06
CA PRO A 149 -0.43 26.08 20.11
C PRO A 149 0.80 25.54 19.37
N ALA A 150 0.56 24.70 18.35
CA ALA A 150 1.60 24.04 17.60
C ALA A 150 2.44 25.03 16.77
N LYS A 151 3.77 24.96 16.87
CA LYS A 151 4.71 25.78 16.08
C LYS A 151 5.08 25.16 14.74
N LEU A 152 4.74 23.88 14.52
CA LEU A 152 4.99 23.11 13.28
C LEU A 152 3.72 22.40 12.82
N PRO A 153 3.51 22.20 11.53
CA PRO A 153 2.34 21.49 10.98
C PRO A 153 2.46 19.97 11.21
N LEU A 154 2.23 19.54 12.46
CA LEU A 154 2.49 18.19 12.96
C LEU A 154 1.69 17.11 12.23
N LEU A 155 0.49 17.43 11.71
CA LEU A 155 -0.34 16.44 11.04
C LEU A 155 0.30 15.92 9.73
N LEU A 156 1.06 16.75 9.01
CA LEU A 156 1.88 16.29 7.88
C LEU A 156 3.21 15.70 8.34
N ILE A 157 3.87 16.30 9.34
CA ILE A 157 5.20 15.88 9.79
C ILE A 157 5.16 14.46 10.38
N ASN A 158 4.28 14.22 11.34
CA ASN A 158 4.16 12.92 12.01
C ASN A 158 3.11 11.99 11.39
N GLY A 159 2.24 12.54 10.55
CA GLY A 159 1.11 11.79 10.04
C GLY A 159 0.09 11.44 11.13
N SER A 160 -0.97 10.78 10.74
CA SER A 160 -1.93 10.20 11.67
C SER A 160 -2.80 9.15 10.97
N PHE A 161 -3.08 8.05 11.64
CA PHE A 161 -3.97 6.99 11.16
C PHE A 161 -5.11 6.78 12.16
N GLY A 162 -6.34 6.59 11.67
CA GLY A 162 -7.47 6.29 12.53
C GLY A 162 -8.63 5.65 11.79
N ILE A 163 -9.33 4.79 12.54
CA ILE A 163 -10.55 4.13 12.10
C ILE A 163 -11.68 4.71 12.94
N GLY A 164 -12.57 5.42 12.29
CA GLY A 164 -13.79 5.97 12.89
C GLY A 164 -15.04 5.20 12.47
N VAL A 165 -16.18 5.64 12.95
CA VAL A 165 -17.49 5.10 12.56
C VAL A 165 -17.80 5.57 11.13
N GLY A 166 -17.79 4.63 10.18
CA GLY A 166 -18.11 4.93 8.78
C GLY A 166 -17.04 5.67 7.99
N MET A 167 -15.84 5.88 8.54
CA MET A 167 -14.74 6.55 7.86
C MET A 167 -13.37 6.06 8.33
N ILE A 168 -12.41 6.07 7.42
CA ILE A 168 -10.99 5.80 7.71
C ILE A 168 -10.23 7.03 7.25
N PHE A 169 -9.44 7.62 8.13
CA PHE A 169 -8.51 8.66 7.72
C PHE A 169 -7.07 8.14 7.84
N ASN A 170 -6.22 8.59 6.93
CA ASN A 170 -4.81 8.24 6.91
C ASN A 170 -4.00 9.37 6.27
N VAL A 171 -3.18 10.00 7.06
CA VAL A 171 -2.22 11.01 6.63
C VAL A 171 -0.84 10.42 6.87
N PRO A 172 -0.07 10.07 5.83
CA PRO A 172 1.29 9.58 6.00
C PRO A 172 2.21 10.68 6.55
N SER A 173 3.29 10.29 7.24
CA SER A 173 4.32 11.24 7.68
C SER A 173 5.15 11.77 6.51
N HIS A 174 5.73 12.98 6.71
CA HIS A 174 6.59 13.66 5.73
C HIS A 174 7.88 14.14 6.38
N ASN A 175 8.85 14.50 5.56
CA ASN A 175 10.10 15.10 6.05
C ASN A 175 9.86 16.50 6.60
N LEU A 176 10.32 16.75 7.83
CA LEU A 176 10.12 18.03 8.51
C LEU A 176 10.70 19.21 7.71
N GLY A 177 11.91 19.06 7.17
CA GLY A 177 12.55 20.10 6.37
C GLY A 177 11.73 20.47 5.14
N GLU A 178 11.26 19.47 4.39
CA GLU A 178 10.44 19.67 3.18
C GLU A 178 9.10 20.35 3.52
N VAL A 179 8.42 19.90 4.58
CA VAL A 179 7.16 20.51 5.02
C VAL A 179 7.36 21.97 5.45
N VAL A 180 8.45 22.26 6.14
CA VAL A 180 8.79 23.64 6.55
C VAL A 180 9.12 24.50 5.34
N GLU A 181 9.86 23.98 4.36
CA GLU A 181 10.17 24.71 3.13
C GLU A 181 8.90 25.09 2.35
N GLU A 182 7.97 24.15 2.18
CA GLU A 182 6.67 24.41 1.53
C GLU A 182 5.83 25.43 2.33
N THR A 183 5.83 25.32 3.67
CA THR A 183 5.12 26.29 4.53
C THR A 183 5.73 27.69 4.39
N ARG A 184 7.05 27.80 4.40
CA ARG A 184 7.75 29.07 4.20
C ARG A 184 7.54 29.65 2.80
N ALA A 185 7.46 28.80 1.79
CA ALA A 185 7.14 29.23 0.42
C ALA A 185 5.73 29.82 0.33
N LEU A 186 4.74 29.23 1.03
CA LEU A 186 3.37 29.75 1.10
C LEU A 186 3.31 31.10 1.85
N ILE A 187 4.07 31.29 2.93
CA ILE A 187 4.15 32.60 3.62
C ILE A 187 4.64 33.70 2.68
N LYS A 188 5.61 33.39 1.80
CA LYS A 188 6.13 34.34 0.81
C LYS A 188 5.20 34.55 -0.38
N ASN A 189 4.59 33.49 -0.86
CA ASN A 189 3.71 33.49 -2.02
C ASN A 189 2.47 32.62 -1.78
N PRO A 190 1.31 33.20 -1.47
CA PRO A 190 0.07 32.45 -1.23
C PRO A 190 -0.40 31.60 -2.43
N ASN A 191 0.11 31.92 -3.65
CA ASN A 191 -0.21 31.15 -4.86
C ASN A 191 0.74 29.96 -5.10
N HIS A 192 1.74 29.74 -4.23
CA HIS A 192 2.67 28.63 -4.35
C HIS A 192 1.93 27.28 -4.45
N LYS A 193 2.39 26.43 -5.39
CA LYS A 193 1.88 25.06 -5.57
C LYS A 193 2.61 24.13 -4.61
N VAL A 194 1.89 23.53 -3.69
CA VAL A 194 2.45 22.60 -2.70
C VAL A 194 2.47 21.19 -3.26
N VAL A 195 3.65 20.57 -3.28
CA VAL A 195 3.81 19.16 -3.64
C VAL A 195 4.71 18.49 -2.60
N LEU A 196 4.16 17.61 -1.80
CA LEU A 196 4.88 16.87 -0.79
C LEU A 196 4.79 15.37 -1.05
N ILE A 197 5.93 14.70 -0.94
CA ILE A 197 6.03 13.25 -1.03
C ILE A 197 6.21 12.69 0.37
N PRO A 198 5.45 11.67 0.79
CA PRO A 198 5.59 11.06 2.11
C PRO A 198 7.03 10.64 2.41
N ASP A 199 7.42 10.69 3.67
CA ASP A 199 8.69 10.21 4.17
C ASP A 199 8.45 9.50 5.51
N LEU A 200 8.43 8.17 5.47
CA LEU A 200 8.01 7.33 6.58
C LEU A 200 9.11 7.22 7.66
N ALA A 201 8.76 6.63 8.80
CA ALA A 201 9.68 6.46 9.92
C ALA A 201 10.80 5.45 9.63
N GLN A 202 10.62 4.56 8.66
CA GLN A 202 11.62 3.59 8.23
C GLN A 202 12.09 3.85 6.79
N PRO A 203 13.34 3.47 6.42
CA PRO A 203 13.91 3.71 5.09
C PRO A 203 13.29 2.77 4.05
N CYS A 204 12.11 3.12 3.53
CA CYS A 204 11.36 2.38 2.55
C CYS A 204 11.49 2.97 1.13
N GLU A 205 11.06 2.20 0.15
CA GLU A 205 10.87 2.64 -1.23
C GLU A 205 9.40 3.00 -1.45
N LEU A 206 9.14 4.21 -1.95
CA LEU A 206 7.80 4.68 -2.29
C LEU A 206 7.60 4.56 -3.80
N ILE A 207 6.56 3.83 -4.20
CA ILE A 207 6.27 3.55 -5.59
C ILE A 207 4.96 4.23 -5.96
N GLY A 208 5.04 5.25 -6.82
CA GLY A 208 3.92 6.05 -7.30
C GLY A 208 4.37 7.15 -8.24
N ASN A 209 3.42 7.76 -8.93
CA ASN A 209 3.65 8.86 -9.86
C ASN A 209 2.59 9.97 -9.74
N ASN A 210 1.67 9.86 -8.79
CA ASN A 210 0.52 10.76 -8.60
C ASN A 210 0.66 11.68 -7.36
N TRP A 211 1.88 12.09 -7.02
CA TRP A 211 2.16 12.89 -5.82
C TRP A 211 1.50 14.27 -5.85
N GLU A 212 1.41 14.89 -7.03
CA GLU A 212 0.71 16.16 -7.22
C GLU A 212 -0.79 16.00 -6.93
N ASP A 213 -1.44 14.99 -7.53
CA ASP A 213 -2.87 14.71 -7.32
C ASP A 213 -3.19 14.45 -5.84
N ILE A 214 -2.32 13.70 -5.15
CA ILE A 214 -2.47 13.44 -3.71
C ILE A 214 -2.35 14.74 -2.91
N SER A 215 -1.39 15.61 -3.24
CA SER A 215 -1.19 16.89 -2.56
C SER A 215 -2.35 17.86 -2.80
N GLU A 216 -2.93 17.86 -3.99
CA GLU A 216 -4.05 18.73 -4.37
C GLU A 216 -5.41 18.25 -3.83
N SER A 217 -5.65 16.93 -3.81
CA SER A 217 -6.94 16.38 -3.40
C SER A 217 -7.01 15.92 -1.95
N GLY A 218 -5.86 15.71 -1.28
CA GLY A 218 -5.77 15.05 0.02
C GLY A 218 -6.18 13.58 -0.01
N ALA A 219 -6.25 12.96 -1.20
CA ALA A 219 -6.66 11.57 -1.37
C ALA A 219 -5.86 10.88 -2.48
N GLY A 220 -5.66 9.58 -2.33
CA GLY A 220 -4.96 8.77 -3.32
C GLY A 220 -4.38 7.50 -2.71
N SER A 221 -3.47 6.88 -3.43
CA SER A 221 -2.75 5.71 -2.91
C SER A 221 -1.38 5.56 -3.58
N PHE A 222 -0.46 4.97 -2.86
CA PHE A 222 0.87 4.59 -3.34
C PHE A 222 1.31 3.30 -2.68
N LYS A 223 2.30 2.61 -3.27
CA LYS A 223 2.87 1.41 -2.65
C LYS A 223 4.10 1.78 -1.83
N VAL A 224 4.25 1.11 -0.70
CA VAL A 224 5.42 1.19 0.19
C VAL A 224 6.10 -0.16 0.21
N ARG A 225 7.37 -0.20 -0.10
CA ARG A 225 8.19 -1.40 -0.16
C ARG A 225 9.32 -1.31 0.85
N GLY A 226 9.42 -2.31 1.73
CA GLY A 226 10.57 -2.48 2.61
C GLY A 226 11.82 -2.85 1.80
N LYS A 227 12.98 -2.48 2.29
CA LYS A 227 14.24 -2.69 1.60
C LYS A 227 14.79 -4.10 1.83
N ILE A 228 15.07 -4.82 0.74
CA ILE A 228 15.73 -6.13 0.75
C ILE A 228 17.10 -5.99 0.08
N ILE A 229 18.17 -6.29 0.79
CA ILE A 229 19.52 -6.35 0.25
C ILE A 229 19.92 -7.79 -0.08
N THR A 230 20.71 -7.96 -1.15
CA THR A 230 21.26 -9.26 -1.58
C THR A 230 22.73 -9.30 -1.27
N GLU A 231 23.16 -10.35 -0.56
CA GLU A 231 24.55 -10.65 -0.23
C GLU A 231 24.89 -12.06 -0.74
N GLN A 232 26.18 -12.39 -0.79
CA GLN A 232 26.64 -13.76 -1.05
C GLN A 232 27.49 -14.27 0.12
N ASP A 233 27.32 -15.54 0.46
CA ASP A 233 28.19 -16.21 1.42
C ASP A 233 29.55 -16.57 0.79
N LYS A 234 30.50 -17.05 1.61
CA LYS A 234 31.84 -17.50 1.13
C LYS A 234 31.78 -18.63 0.11
N LYS A 235 30.64 -19.31 -0.04
CA LYS A 235 30.40 -20.41 -1.00
C LYS A 235 29.66 -19.96 -2.25
N GLY A 236 29.37 -18.65 -2.40
CA GLY A 236 28.63 -18.09 -3.51
C GLY A 236 27.10 -18.25 -3.43
N ASN A 237 26.54 -18.74 -2.32
CA ASN A 237 25.09 -18.80 -2.16
C ASN A 237 24.52 -17.44 -1.79
N TYR A 238 23.33 -17.12 -2.27
CA TYR A 238 22.69 -15.85 -1.98
C TYR A 238 22.04 -15.83 -0.60
N ILE A 239 22.16 -14.68 0.06
CA ILE A 239 21.51 -14.33 1.33
C ILE A 239 20.70 -13.06 1.07
N LEU A 240 19.41 -13.10 1.36
CA LEU A 240 18.55 -11.92 1.35
C LEU A 240 18.39 -11.42 2.78
N ARG A 241 18.52 -10.09 2.97
CA ARG A 241 18.24 -9.44 4.26
C ARG A 241 17.13 -8.40 4.08
N ILE A 242 16.07 -8.54 4.85
CA ILE A 242 15.04 -7.51 4.95
C ILE A 242 15.49 -6.56 6.05
N ILE A 243 15.81 -5.32 5.69
CA ILE A 243 16.40 -4.32 6.60
C ILE A 243 15.43 -3.17 6.94
N SER A 244 14.29 -3.10 6.28
CA SER A 244 13.19 -2.21 6.64
C SER A 244 11.85 -2.82 6.23
N LEU A 245 10.79 -2.36 6.85
CA LEU A 245 9.42 -2.80 6.59
C LEU A 245 8.51 -1.58 6.47
N PRO A 246 7.38 -1.68 5.73
CA PRO A 246 6.35 -0.66 5.74
C PRO A 246 5.83 -0.39 7.15
N ASP A 247 5.34 0.84 7.41
CA ASP A 247 4.71 1.17 8.67
C ASP A 247 3.58 0.18 9.02
N MET A 248 3.38 -0.07 10.29
CA MET A 248 2.40 -1.03 10.84
C MET A 248 2.70 -2.52 10.54
N VAL A 249 3.81 -2.85 9.87
CA VAL A 249 4.25 -4.22 9.63
C VAL A 249 5.37 -4.59 10.59
N THR A 250 5.23 -5.72 11.31
CA THR A 250 6.25 -6.20 12.26
C THR A 250 7.12 -7.29 11.62
N CYS A 251 8.35 -7.42 12.10
CA CYS A 251 9.25 -8.50 11.65
C CYS A 251 8.64 -9.88 11.90
N GLU A 252 7.96 -10.06 13.02
CA GLU A 252 7.32 -11.33 13.38
C GLU A 252 6.22 -11.71 12.39
N SER A 253 5.35 -10.76 12.02
CA SER A 253 4.29 -11.00 11.03
C SER A 253 4.81 -11.39 9.65
N VAL A 254 5.94 -10.81 9.22
CA VAL A 254 6.62 -11.16 7.97
C VAL A 254 7.28 -12.53 8.09
N TYR A 255 7.96 -12.79 9.20
CA TYR A 255 8.63 -14.06 9.46
C TYR A 255 7.64 -15.23 9.44
N GLU A 256 6.51 -15.12 10.14
CA GLU A 256 5.46 -16.15 10.17
C GLU A 256 4.87 -16.41 8.78
N LYS A 257 4.61 -15.35 7.99
CA LYS A 257 4.16 -15.50 6.61
C LYS A 257 5.18 -16.25 5.75
N ILE A 258 6.47 -15.93 5.89
CA ILE A 258 7.53 -16.64 5.14
C ILE A 258 7.61 -18.10 5.58
N LEU A 259 7.50 -18.39 6.89
CA LEU A 259 7.44 -19.77 7.40
C LEU A 259 6.26 -20.54 6.82
N SER A 260 5.06 -19.96 6.81
CA SER A 260 3.89 -20.56 6.18
C SER A 260 4.13 -20.86 4.70
N MET A 261 4.73 -19.92 3.95
CA MET A 261 5.05 -20.11 2.52
C MET A 261 6.11 -21.21 2.29
N ILE A 262 7.02 -21.41 3.23
CA ILE A 262 7.99 -22.53 3.19
C ILE A 262 7.28 -23.86 3.42
N SER A 263 6.42 -23.94 4.45
CA SER A 263 5.67 -25.15 4.78
C SER A 263 4.71 -25.56 3.66
N ASP A 264 4.08 -24.59 3.01
CA ASP A 264 3.19 -24.75 1.86
C ASP A 264 3.95 -25.02 0.54
N LYS A 265 5.28 -25.17 0.59
CA LYS A 265 6.16 -25.39 -0.56
C LYS A 265 6.08 -24.31 -1.64
N GLN A 266 5.67 -23.09 -1.29
CA GLN A 266 5.66 -21.93 -2.20
C GLN A 266 7.06 -21.33 -2.38
N LEU A 267 7.95 -21.48 -1.39
CA LEU A 267 9.34 -21.02 -1.39
C LEU A 267 10.33 -22.16 -1.08
N PRO A 268 10.37 -23.24 -1.88
CA PRO A 268 11.24 -24.41 -1.63
C PRO A 268 12.73 -24.10 -1.76
N MET A 269 13.10 -22.96 -2.36
CA MET A 269 14.46 -22.49 -2.54
C MET A 269 15.06 -21.85 -1.28
N ILE A 270 14.29 -21.58 -0.26
CA ILE A 270 14.82 -21.09 1.03
C ILE A 270 15.45 -22.28 1.77
N LYS A 271 16.67 -22.08 2.25
CA LYS A 271 17.42 -23.05 3.03
C LYS A 271 17.25 -22.81 4.53
N ASP A 272 17.29 -21.55 4.95
CA ASP A 272 17.28 -21.14 6.36
C ASP A 272 16.66 -19.76 6.51
N LEU A 273 15.95 -19.52 7.62
CA LEU A 273 15.25 -18.28 7.89
C LEU A 273 15.46 -17.89 9.37
N ASN A 274 15.99 -16.69 9.60
CA ASN A 274 16.23 -16.18 10.94
C ASN A 274 15.64 -14.77 11.08
N ASN A 275 14.93 -14.51 12.19
CA ASN A 275 14.41 -13.21 12.56
C ASN A 275 15.25 -12.64 13.70
N VAL A 276 16.09 -11.65 13.40
CA VAL A 276 16.98 -10.99 14.36
C VAL A 276 16.81 -9.48 14.19
N LEU A 277 16.84 -8.74 15.28
CA LEU A 277 16.96 -7.28 15.22
C LEU A 277 18.45 -6.89 15.24
N LYS A 278 18.83 -5.92 14.43
CA LYS A 278 20.15 -5.31 14.44
C LYS A 278 20.01 -3.82 14.76
N ASP A 279 20.60 -3.37 15.86
CA ASP A 279 20.54 -1.97 16.30
C ASP A 279 19.09 -1.43 16.34
N ALA A 280 18.15 -2.24 16.89
CA ALA A 280 16.71 -1.98 16.95
C ALA A 280 15.99 -1.88 15.59
N HIS A 281 16.64 -2.19 14.47
CA HIS A 281 16.06 -2.22 13.13
C HIS A 281 15.77 -3.64 12.65
N PRO A 282 14.85 -3.82 11.68
CA PRO A 282 14.57 -5.10 11.05
C PRO A 282 15.85 -5.73 10.46
N ASN A 283 16.02 -7.03 10.65
CA ASN A 283 17.10 -7.79 10.03
C ASN A 283 16.68 -9.26 9.87
N ILE A 284 15.70 -9.53 8.99
CA ILE A 284 15.29 -10.90 8.69
C ILE A 284 16.26 -11.47 7.66
N ILE A 285 16.95 -12.55 8.02
CA ILE A 285 17.99 -13.18 7.23
C ILE A 285 17.43 -14.42 6.55
N ILE A 286 17.46 -14.45 5.22
CA ILE A 286 16.93 -15.55 4.39
C ILE A 286 18.08 -16.13 3.58
N LYS A 287 18.53 -17.35 3.91
CA LYS A 287 19.58 -18.04 3.14
C LYS A 287 18.94 -18.87 2.04
N LEU A 288 19.41 -18.70 0.82
CA LEU A 288 18.92 -19.45 -0.34
C LEU A 288 19.72 -20.73 -0.58
N LYS A 289 19.09 -21.72 -1.21
CA LYS A 289 19.76 -22.92 -1.73
C LYS A 289 20.63 -22.55 -2.92
N GLN A 290 21.63 -23.39 -3.22
CA GLN A 290 22.50 -23.22 -4.38
C GLN A 290 21.68 -23.19 -5.67
N GLY A 291 21.98 -22.22 -6.56
CA GLY A 291 21.30 -22.05 -7.84
C GLY A 291 19.92 -21.35 -7.77
N ALA A 292 19.48 -20.90 -6.59
CA ALA A 292 18.25 -20.13 -6.46
C ALA A 292 18.44 -18.70 -7.00
N ASP A 293 17.45 -18.21 -7.74
CA ASP A 293 17.42 -16.83 -8.22
C ASP A 293 16.95 -15.88 -7.09
N PRO A 294 17.79 -14.94 -6.63
CA PRO A 294 17.46 -14.03 -5.55
C PRO A 294 16.37 -13.02 -5.96
N GLU A 295 16.35 -12.56 -7.22
CA GLU A 295 15.35 -11.58 -7.67
C GLU A 295 13.94 -12.20 -7.73
N TYR A 296 13.85 -13.45 -8.13
CA TYR A 296 12.60 -14.19 -8.07
C TYR A 296 12.06 -14.31 -6.63
N VAL A 297 12.94 -14.65 -5.67
CA VAL A 297 12.53 -14.75 -4.26
C VAL A 297 12.09 -13.39 -3.71
N LYS A 298 12.85 -12.32 -3.99
CA LYS A 298 12.48 -10.95 -3.60
C LYS A 298 11.07 -10.58 -4.08
N ALA A 299 10.78 -10.84 -5.36
CA ALA A 299 9.48 -10.47 -5.91
C ALA A 299 8.31 -11.22 -5.24
N ILE A 300 8.51 -12.50 -4.88
CA ILE A 300 7.51 -13.24 -4.10
C ILE A 300 7.36 -12.65 -2.69
N LEU A 301 8.47 -12.29 -2.05
CA LEU A 301 8.43 -11.66 -0.72
C LEU A 301 7.67 -10.33 -0.77
N TYR A 302 7.90 -9.50 -1.76
CA TYR A 302 7.15 -8.26 -1.97
C TYR A 302 5.66 -8.52 -2.21
N ALA A 303 5.33 -9.50 -3.06
CA ALA A 303 3.95 -9.77 -3.44
C ALA A 303 3.12 -10.43 -2.32
N LYS A 304 3.73 -11.30 -1.49
CA LYS A 304 2.99 -12.20 -0.59
C LYS A 304 3.38 -12.13 0.89
N ALA A 305 4.63 -11.77 1.22
CA ALA A 305 5.10 -11.80 2.60
C ALA A 305 4.76 -10.52 3.39
N GLY A 306 4.20 -9.50 2.75
CA GLY A 306 3.86 -8.23 3.40
C GLY A 306 5.04 -7.24 3.48
N VAL A 307 6.15 -7.52 2.79
CA VAL A 307 7.28 -6.58 2.69
C VAL A 307 6.92 -5.38 1.79
N GLN A 308 5.86 -5.48 1.00
CA GLN A 308 5.26 -4.39 0.25
C GLN A 308 3.77 -4.28 0.61
N THR A 309 3.29 -3.05 0.81
CA THR A 309 1.89 -2.73 1.12
C THR A 309 1.41 -1.55 0.29
N THR A 310 0.10 -1.39 0.15
CA THR A 310 -0.50 -0.19 -0.43
C THR A 310 -0.97 0.71 0.70
N VAL A 311 -0.55 1.96 0.68
CA VAL A 311 -0.98 3.01 1.62
C VAL A 311 -2.00 3.89 0.91
N SER A 312 -3.21 3.94 1.43
CA SER A 312 -4.25 4.86 0.97
C SER A 312 -4.13 6.16 1.75
N VAL A 313 -4.13 7.29 1.07
CA VAL A 313 -4.17 8.63 1.67
C VAL A 313 -5.62 9.10 1.72
N ASN A 314 -6.05 9.56 2.88
CA ASN A 314 -7.33 10.21 3.08
C ASN A 314 -7.15 11.27 4.17
N PHE A 315 -6.88 12.50 3.75
CA PHE A 315 -6.56 13.62 4.63
C PHE A 315 -7.83 14.28 5.17
N GLU A 316 -8.45 13.64 6.13
CA GLU A 316 -9.60 14.20 6.85
C GLU A 316 -9.14 14.67 8.24
N ALA A 317 -9.65 15.83 8.67
CA ALA A 317 -9.35 16.41 9.98
C ALA A 317 -10.55 17.19 10.52
N VAL A 318 -10.58 17.39 11.85
CA VAL A 318 -11.54 18.29 12.48
C VAL A 318 -11.20 19.73 12.12
N ALA A 319 -12.16 20.43 11.54
CA ALA A 319 -12.02 21.80 11.07
C ALA A 319 -11.73 22.80 12.22
N PRO A 320 -11.25 24.03 11.92
CA PRO A 320 -10.94 25.05 12.95
C PRO A 320 -12.07 25.39 13.88
N ASN A 321 -13.33 25.19 13.48
CA ASN A 321 -14.51 25.39 14.32
C ASN A 321 -14.73 24.29 15.38
N GLY A 322 -13.87 23.24 15.40
CA GLY A 322 -13.97 22.13 16.34
C GLY A 322 -15.20 21.21 16.16
N ILE A 323 -16.01 21.42 15.11
CA ILE A 323 -17.29 20.74 14.90
C ILE A 323 -17.28 19.84 13.67
N ASP A 324 -16.89 20.40 12.53
CA ASP A 324 -16.97 19.75 11.24
C ASP A 324 -15.74 18.88 10.96
N ILE A 325 -15.94 17.83 10.19
CA ILE A 325 -14.86 17.01 9.64
C ILE A 325 -14.90 17.21 8.14
N LYS A 326 -13.78 17.59 7.55
CA LYS A 326 -13.65 17.73 6.10
C LYS A 326 -12.32 17.21 5.59
N ARG A 327 -12.26 16.94 4.30
CA ARG A 327 -11.01 16.63 3.61
C ARG A 327 -10.28 17.91 3.26
N TYR A 328 -8.96 17.86 3.36
CA TYR A 328 -8.07 18.97 3.06
C TYR A 328 -7.05 18.58 1.99
N SER A 329 -6.74 19.49 1.09
CA SER A 329 -5.49 19.46 0.34
C SER A 329 -4.31 19.82 1.26
N TYR A 330 -3.09 19.50 0.86
CA TYR A 330 -1.92 19.87 1.65
C TYR A 330 -1.76 21.39 1.72
N LYS A 331 -2.05 22.10 0.63
CA LYS A 331 -2.05 23.56 0.60
C LYS A 331 -3.09 24.18 1.54
N GLU A 332 -4.33 23.68 1.53
CA GLU A 332 -5.38 24.16 2.44
C GLU A 332 -5.00 23.94 3.91
N TYR A 333 -4.40 22.81 4.23
CA TYR A 333 -3.91 22.53 5.57
C TYR A 333 -2.81 23.51 5.99
N LEU A 334 -1.78 23.70 5.16
CA LEU A 334 -0.66 24.59 5.49
C LEU A 334 -1.13 26.05 5.62
N ASN A 335 -2.06 26.51 4.79
CA ASN A 335 -2.67 27.85 4.95
C ASN A 335 -3.43 27.96 6.26
N THR A 336 -4.25 26.95 6.60
CA THR A 336 -4.98 26.91 7.89
C THR A 336 -4.01 26.95 9.07
N PHE A 337 -2.90 26.21 8.99
CA PHE A 337 -1.85 26.23 10.00
C PHE A 337 -1.21 27.63 10.13
N ILE A 338 -0.84 28.29 9.02
CA ILE A 338 -0.26 29.64 9.01
C ILE A 338 -1.22 30.64 9.67
N ASP A 339 -2.49 30.59 9.34
CA ASP A 339 -3.53 31.47 9.89
C ASP A 339 -3.76 31.21 11.38
N ASP A 340 -3.76 29.96 11.83
CA ASP A 340 -3.93 29.60 13.25
C ASP A 340 -2.72 30.04 14.09
N VAL A 341 -1.51 29.81 13.61
CA VAL A 341 -0.30 30.25 14.31
C VAL A 341 -0.20 31.76 14.32
N THR A 342 -0.58 32.46 13.25
CA THR A 342 -0.67 33.91 13.18
C THR A 342 -1.65 34.45 14.22
N THR A 343 -2.85 33.87 14.30
CA THR A 343 -3.87 34.24 15.29
C THR A 343 -3.40 33.98 16.72
N THR A 344 -2.74 32.85 16.96
CA THR A 344 -2.19 32.49 18.28
C THR A 344 -1.11 33.50 18.72
N ARG A 345 -0.22 33.90 17.80
CA ARG A 345 0.80 34.93 18.06
C ARG A 345 0.20 36.29 18.26
N PHE A 346 -0.81 36.66 17.49
CA PHE A 346 -1.55 37.90 17.69
C PHE A 346 -2.15 37.97 19.11
N ARG A 347 -2.82 36.90 19.57
CA ARG A 347 -3.32 36.81 20.96
C ARG A 347 -2.22 36.92 21.98
N LEU A 348 -1.07 36.31 21.76
CA LEU A 348 0.11 36.43 22.64
C LEU A 348 0.59 37.87 22.74
N TYR A 349 0.68 38.58 21.62
CA TYR A 349 1.14 39.96 21.60
C TYR A 349 0.14 40.91 22.21
N CYS A 350 -1.16 40.72 22.01
CA CYS A 350 -2.18 41.49 22.75
C CYS A 350 -2.04 41.31 24.27
N ASN A 351 -1.87 40.07 24.75
CA ASN A 351 -1.68 39.80 26.16
C ASN A 351 -0.40 40.44 26.71
N ARG A 352 0.72 40.33 25.99
CA ARG A 352 2.00 40.97 26.38
C ARG A 352 1.90 42.48 26.35
N LEU A 353 1.27 43.05 25.32
CA LEU A 353 1.04 44.49 25.25
C LEU A 353 0.29 45.00 26.49
N GLN A 354 -0.79 44.33 26.85
CA GLN A 354 -1.57 44.67 28.04
C GLN A 354 -0.74 44.59 29.32
N GLN A 355 0.06 43.54 29.48
CA GLN A 355 0.93 43.38 30.66
C GLN A 355 2.01 44.47 30.72
N VAL A 356 2.69 44.73 29.58
CA VAL A 356 3.73 45.74 29.49
C VAL A 356 3.17 47.14 29.67
N MET A 357 2.01 47.48 29.10
CA MET A 357 1.32 48.75 29.31
C MET A 357 0.94 48.94 30.77
N THR A 358 0.42 47.93 31.42
CA THR A 358 0.06 47.97 32.85
C THR A 358 1.30 48.16 33.70
N ARG A 359 2.42 47.50 33.39
CA ARG A 359 3.68 47.66 34.09
C ARG A 359 4.29 49.05 33.83
N HIS A 360 4.30 49.51 32.59
CA HIS A 360 4.73 50.84 32.19
C HIS A 360 3.98 51.93 32.95
N HIS A 361 2.65 51.82 33.00
CA HIS A 361 1.77 52.77 33.71
C HIS A 361 2.17 52.90 35.19
N ARG A 362 2.50 51.78 35.85
CA ARG A 362 2.97 51.76 37.25
C ARG A 362 4.38 52.33 37.40
N VAL A 363 5.32 51.99 36.50
CA VAL A 363 6.71 52.48 36.54
C VAL A 363 6.74 53.98 36.23
N ASP A 364 5.92 54.45 35.30
CA ASP A 364 5.80 55.89 34.99
C ASP A 364 5.31 56.69 36.21
N ALA A 365 4.37 56.13 36.98
CA ALA A 365 3.95 56.74 38.25
C ALA A 365 5.12 56.93 39.23
N PHE A 366 5.97 55.88 39.38
CA PHE A 366 7.18 56.02 40.22
C PHE A 366 8.11 57.11 39.71
N VAL A 367 8.40 57.12 38.41
CA VAL A 367 9.31 58.14 37.81
C VAL A 367 8.72 59.53 38.01
N LYS A 368 7.44 59.78 37.78
CA LYS A 368 6.79 61.08 37.93
C LYS A 368 6.83 61.58 39.40
N VAL A 369 6.46 60.70 40.32
CA VAL A 369 6.34 61.04 41.74
C VAL A 369 7.72 61.27 42.35
N ILE A 370 8.72 60.39 42.14
CA ILE A 370 10.05 60.50 42.70
C ILE A 370 10.79 61.69 42.10
N SER A 371 10.57 62.04 40.80
CA SER A 371 11.19 63.19 40.13
C SER A 371 10.55 64.55 40.47
N SER A 372 9.36 64.58 41.07
CA SER A 372 8.54 65.77 41.25
C SER A 372 9.03 66.80 42.31
N LYS A 373 10.03 66.49 43.10
CA LYS A 373 10.45 67.28 44.30
C LYS A 373 9.32 67.45 45.33
N LYS A 374 8.19 66.77 45.18
CA LYS A 374 7.02 66.83 46.07
C LYS A 374 6.86 65.53 46.89
N LEU A 375 7.80 64.61 46.75
CA LEU A 375 7.75 63.30 47.37
C LEU A 375 7.55 63.35 48.88
N ASP A 376 8.32 64.24 49.59
CA ASP A 376 8.21 64.35 51.03
C ASP A 376 6.85 64.88 51.47
N GLN A 377 6.25 65.80 50.70
CA GLN A 377 4.87 66.28 50.98
C GLN A 377 3.86 65.19 50.83
N ILE A 378 3.95 64.35 49.76
CA ILE A 378 3.09 63.22 49.53
C ILE A 378 3.24 62.18 50.65
N ILE A 379 4.46 61.89 51.11
CA ILE A 379 4.72 60.97 52.22
C ILE A 379 4.10 61.49 53.50
N ASN A 380 4.23 62.82 53.79
CA ASN A 380 3.61 63.42 54.96
C ASN A 380 2.07 63.36 54.89
N MET A 381 1.47 63.59 53.77
CA MET A 381 0.02 63.43 53.59
C MET A 381 -0.45 61.95 53.79
N ILE A 382 0.28 60.99 53.24
CA ILE A 382 -0.02 59.56 53.46
C ILE A 382 0.16 59.18 54.93
N ARG A 383 1.14 59.69 55.65
CA ARG A 383 1.35 59.43 57.08
C ARG A 383 0.23 60.02 57.97
N LYS A 384 -0.34 61.12 57.54
CA LYS A 384 -1.46 61.78 58.25
C LYS A 384 -2.81 61.21 57.87
N TYR A 385 -2.84 60.33 56.87
CA TYR A 385 -4.08 59.70 56.32
C TYR A 385 -4.74 58.78 57.34
N SER A 386 -5.99 59.08 57.68
CA SER A 386 -6.72 58.34 58.67
C SER A 386 -7.44 57.09 58.14
N GLY A 387 -7.30 56.80 56.87
CA GLY A 387 -7.93 55.63 56.22
C GLY A 387 -9.40 55.81 55.80
N THR A 388 -9.94 57.00 55.91
CA THR A 388 -11.40 57.23 55.62
C THR A 388 -11.67 57.77 54.22
N ASP A 389 -10.80 58.67 53.70
CA ASP A 389 -11.01 59.25 52.36
C ASP A 389 -9.64 59.58 51.69
N PRO A 390 -9.20 58.85 50.71
CA PRO A 390 -7.91 59.06 49.99
C PRO A 390 -7.95 60.22 48.97
N GLU A 391 -9.14 60.75 48.61
CA GLU A 391 -9.30 61.71 47.51
C GLU A 391 -8.41 62.94 47.61
N PRO A 392 -8.24 63.61 48.78
CA PRO A 392 -7.38 64.77 48.87
C PRO A 392 -5.90 64.47 48.53
N ILE A 393 -5.40 63.27 48.80
CA ILE A 393 -4.05 62.83 48.47
C ILE A 393 -3.98 62.50 46.96
N VAL A 394 -4.96 61.83 46.43
CA VAL A 394 -5.10 61.51 45.01
C VAL A 394 -5.07 62.79 44.17
N GLU A 395 -5.92 63.74 44.46
CA GLU A 395 -5.93 65.07 43.78
C GLU A 395 -4.61 65.81 43.88
N TYR A 396 -3.97 65.79 45.06
CA TYR A 396 -2.65 66.41 45.24
C TYR A 396 -1.56 65.76 44.32
N ILE A 397 -1.54 64.42 44.24
CA ILE A 397 -0.58 63.68 43.43
C ILE A 397 -0.85 63.95 41.93
N ILE A 398 -2.10 63.94 41.49
CA ILE A 398 -2.49 64.23 40.10
C ILE A 398 -2.00 65.65 39.71
N LYS A 399 -2.36 66.62 40.50
CA LYS A 399 -2.07 68.04 40.21
C LYS A 399 -0.58 68.36 40.22
N ASN A 400 0.18 67.77 41.13
CA ASN A 400 1.59 68.15 41.33
C ASN A 400 2.60 67.25 40.66
N CYS A 401 2.21 66.02 40.27
CA CYS A 401 3.07 65.03 39.62
C CYS A 401 2.68 64.71 38.17
N GLY A 402 1.53 65.19 37.71
CA GLY A 402 1.03 64.92 36.37
C GLY A 402 0.70 63.44 36.17
N THR A 403 0.19 62.79 37.19
CA THR A 403 -0.25 61.39 37.16
C THR A 403 -1.73 61.24 36.78
N THR A 404 -2.15 60.07 36.36
CA THR A 404 -3.53 59.70 36.24
C THR A 404 -4.11 59.34 37.62
N ASP A 405 -5.45 59.29 37.77
CA ASP A 405 -6.14 58.83 38.98
C ASP A 405 -5.64 57.39 39.39
N LEU A 406 -5.62 56.46 38.46
CA LEU A 406 -5.12 55.11 38.73
C LEU A 406 -3.66 55.08 39.19
N GLN A 407 -2.81 55.97 38.64
CA GLN A 407 -1.39 56.09 39.05
C GLN A 407 -1.30 56.67 40.46
N ALA A 408 -2.09 57.67 40.80
CA ALA A 408 -2.09 58.29 42.13
C ALA A 408 -2.58 57.30 43.23
N ARG A 409 -3.65 56.58 43.01
CA ARG A 409 -4.11 55.49 43.89
C ARG A 409 -3.08 54.41 44.08
N PHE A 410 -2.46 53.95 42.97
CA PHE A 410 -1.35 52.97 43.01
C PHE A 410 -0.15 53.45 43.87
N ILE A 411 0.20 54.72 43.85
CA ILE A 411 1.24 55.30 44.69
C ILE A 411 0.88 55.26 46.18
N ILE A 412 -0.35 55.58 46.54
CA ILE A 412 -0.85 55.53 47.92
C ILE A 412 -0.74 54.11 48.50
N ASP A 413 -1.11 53.11 47.74
CA ASP A 413 -1.06 51.69 48.15
C ASP A 413 0.36 51.08 48.10
N THR A 414 1.35 51.84 47.61
CA THR A 414 2.72 51.33 47.44
C THR A 414 3.51 51.44 48.74
N LYS A 415 4.36 50.40 48.97
CA LYS A 415 5.34 50.43 50.11
C LYS A 415 6.28 51.63 49.98
N LEU A 416 6.44 52.46 51.04
CA LEU A 416 7.27 53.63 51.04
C LEU A 416 8.69 53.35 50.60
N SER A 417 9.26 52.18 50.91
CA SER A 417 10.60 51.77 50.47
C SER A 417 10.81 51.82 48.96
N ARG A 418 9.76 51.66 48.17
CA ARG A 418 9.81 51.73 46.69
C ARG A 418 9.81 53.14 46.12
N LEU A 419 9.53 54.14 46.97
CA LEU A 419 9.56 55.55 46.60
C LEU A 419 10.92 56.19 46.89
N SER A 420 11.94 55.42 47.30
CA SER A 420 13.30 55.91 47.54
C SER A 420 13.96 56.46 46.27
N ALA A 421 14.62 57.59 46.35
CA ALA A 421 15.37 58.22 45.25
C ALA A 421 16.44 57.32 44.63
N GLY A 422 16.98 56.35 45.40
CA GLY A 422 17.93 55.36 44.90
C GLY A 422 17.37 54.44 43.77
N TYR A 423 16.06 54.26 43.69
CA TYR A 423 15.45 53.45 42.62
C TYR A 423 15.13 54.26 41.37
N LEU A 424 15.24 55.57 41.36
CA LEU A 424 14.83 56.43 40.24
C LEU A 424 15.53 56.08 38.93
N LYS A 425 16.87 55.84 39.00
CA LYS A 425 17.64 55.43 37.80
C LYS A 425 17.14 54.14 37.20
N GLY A 426 16.95 53.11 38.04
CA GLY A 426 16.43 51.81 37.58
C GLY A 426 15.00 51.91 36.97
N TYR A 427 14.11 52.71 37.58
CA TYR A 427 12.76 52.95 37.03
C TYR A 427 12.77 53.68 35.69
N LYS A 428 13.69 54.65 35.49
CA LYS A 428 13.85 55.32 34.19
C LYS A 428 14.33 54.35 33.11
N GLU A 429 15.33 53.48 33.42
CA GLU A 429 15.82 52.45 32.51
C GLU A 429 14.75 51.44 32.19
N GLU A 430 14.00 50.97 33.22
CA GLU A 430 12.87 50.04 33.03
C GLU A 430 11.77 50.68 32.17
N ARG A 431 11.40 51.95 32.40
CA ARG A 431 10.41 52.69 31.61
C ARG A 431 10.78 52.73 30.13
N ALA A 432 12.02 53.11 29.82
CA ALA A 432 12.52 53.18 28.45
C ALA A 432 12.45 51.82 27.74
N LYS A 433 12.80 50.73 28.44
CA LYS A 433 12.70 49.38 27.92
C LYS A 433 11.23 48.97 27.64
N LEU A 434 10.36 49.28 28.61
CA LEU A 434 8.90 49.01 28.46
C LEU A 434 8.29 49.83 27.31
N GLU A 435 8.73 51.06 27.05
CA GLU A 435 8.33 51.86 25.89
C GLU A 435 8.74 51.21 24.57
N GLN A 436 9.96 50.65 24.48
CA GLN A 436 10.41 49.89 23.31
C GLN A 436 9.55 48.62 23.10
N ASP A 437 9.26 47.89 24.17
CA ASP A 437 8.42 46.67 24.11
C ASP A 437 6.98 47.02 23.69
N ILE A 438 6.40 48.12 24.21
CA ILE A 438 5.07 48.63 23.81
C ILE A 438 5.09 48.93 22.31
N ASN A 439 6.04 49.69 21.81
CA ASN A 439 6.14 50.05 20.40
C ASN A 439 6.24 48.80 19.51
N ARG A 440 7.05 47.82 19.92
CA ARG A 440 7.20 46.55 19.21
C ARG A 440 5.89 45.77 19.14
N TYR A 441 5.23 45.56 20.27
CA TYR A 441 3.97 44.79 20.29
C TYR A 441 2.83 45.55 19.63
N LEU A 442 2.79 46.89 19.80
CA LEU A 442 1.79 47.71 19.13
C LEU A 442 1.93 47.66 17.60
N ALA A 443 3.15 47.76 17.10
CA ALA A 443 3.40 47.61 15.68
C ALA A 443 2.92 46.25 15.15
N ALA A 444 3.24 45.14 15.85
CA ALA A 444 2.81 43.80 15.45
C ALA A 444 1.29 43.57 15.53
N VAL A 445 0.60 44.22 16.48
CA VAL A 445 -0.86 44.09 16.66
C VAL A 445 -1.63 45.02 15.71
N SER A 446 -1.06 46.17 15.31
CA SER A 446 -1.68 47.13 14.40
C SER A 446 -1.43 46.83 12.92
N ASP A 447 -0.57 45.88 12.62
CA ASP A 447 -0.24 45.41 11.28
C ASP A 447 -1.27 44.42 10.73
N ASP A 448 -1.28 44.18 9.43
CA ASP A 448 -2.12 43.19 8.75
C ASP A 448 -1.69 41.73 9.00
N GLY A 449 -0.77 41.51 9.92
CA GLY A 449 -0.17 40.22 10.27
C GLY A 449 1.14 39.93 9.53
N SER A 450 1.66 40.85 8.71
CA SER A 450 2.90 40.65 7.94
C SER A 450 4.12 40.51 8.88
N ILE A 451 4.20 41.32 9.94
CA ILE A 451 5.24 41.25 10.93
C ILE A 451 5.24 39.87 11.63
N ILE A 452 4.08 39.43 12.06
CA ILE A 452 3.90 38.13 12.72
C ILE A 452 4.26 36.98 11.80
N ARG A 453 3.82 37.02 10.54
CA ARG A 453 4.15 36.00 9.52
C ARG A 453 5.64 35.94 9.22
N LYS A 454 6.34 37.09 9.22
CA LYS A 454 7.79 37.11 9.08
C LYS A 454 8.51 36.43 10.27
N GLU A 455 8.07 36.69 11.49
CA GLU A 455 8.64 36.03 12.68
C GLU A 455 8.35 34.50 12.64
N ILE A 456 7.15 34.08 12.22
CA ILE A 456 6.81 32.67 12.03
C ILE A 456 7.73 32.04 10.97
N TYR A 457 7.95 32.74 9.86
CA TYR A 457 8.86 32.30 8.80
C TYR A 457 10.28 32.04 9.32
N ASP A 458 10.81 32.95 10.13
CA ASP A 458 12.17 32.83 10.71
C ASP A 458 12.22 31.68 11.73
N GLU A 459 11.22 31.56 12.62
CA GLU A 459 11.14 30.50 13.62
C GLU A 459 11.00 29.11 12.99
N LEU A 460 10.20 28.98 11.94
CA LEU A 460 10.11 27.72 11.18
C LEU A 460 11.49 27.30 10.66
N GLY A 461 12.28 28.26 10.16
CA GLY A 461 13.66 27.99 9.73
C GLY A 461 14.57 27.51 10.86
N GLU A 462 14.49 28.12 12.05
CA GLU A 462 15.28 27.72 13.22
C GLU A 462 14.85 26.33 13.74
N LEU A 463 13.55 26.03 13.79
CA LEU A 463 13.05 24.71 14.17
C LEU A 463 13.47 23.63 13.15
N ALA A 464 13.46 23.95 11.85
CA ALA A 464 13.95 23.04 10.84
C ALA A 464 15.45 22.76 11.00
N LYS A 465 16.29 23.76 11.21
CA LYS A 465 17.72 23.56 11.50
C LYS A 465 17.97 22.68 12.72
N LYS A 466 17.11 22.80 13.75
CA LYS A 466 17.26 22.05 15.01
C LYS A 466 16.81 20.61 14.91
N TYR A 467 15.74 20.31 14.15
CA TYR A 467 15.05 19.03 14.20
C TYR A 467 14.95 18.29 12.87
N SER A 468 15.29 18.91 11.74
CA SER A 468 15.22 18.22 10.45
C SER A 468 16.24 17.09 10.37
N THR A 469 15.81 16.00 9.76
CA THR A 469 16.64 14.84 9.43
C THR A 469 16.68 14.64 7.92
N PRO A 470 17.72 14.01 7.37
CA PRO A 470 17.71 13.61 5.98
C PRO A 470 16.48 12.72 5.65
N ARG A 471 15.99 12.81 4.40
CA ARG A 471 14.92 11.94 3.92
C ARG A 471 15.34 10.48 4.04
N LEU A 472 14.45 9.64 4.58
CA LEU A 472 14.67 8.21 4.76
C LEU A 472 14.18 7.39 3.57
N CYS A 473 13.04 7.78 2.99
CA CYS A 473 12.41 7.04 1.91
C CYS A 473 12.94 7.47 0.53
N THR A 474 13.13 6.50 -0.37
CA THR A 474 13.47 6.74 -1.77
C THR A 474 12.22 6.62 -2.64
N VAL A 475 12.10 7.45 -3.67
CA VAL A 475 10.96 7.44 -4.60
C VAL A 475 11.33 6.67 -5.85
N ILE A 476 10.49 5.71 -6.24
CA ILE A 476 10.64 4.90 -7.46
C ILE A 476 9.43 5.14 -8.36
N ASN A 477 9.66 5.46 -9.62
CA ASN A 477 8.58 5.58 -10.59
C ASN A 477 7.89 4.23 -10.83
N SER A 478 6.58 4.23 -10.92
CA SER A 478 5.74 3.03 -11.07
C SER A 478 6.13 2.15 -12.27
N ASP A 479 6.64 2.75 -13.34
CA ASP A 479 7.04 2.05 -14.57
C ASP A 479 8.28 1.17 -14.42
N LYS A 480 9.08 1.38 -13.36
CA LYS A 480 10.26 0.58 -13.03
C LYS A 480 10.01 -0.50 -12.00
N ALA A 481 8.83 -0.50 -11.38
CA ALA A 481 8.46 -1.43 -10.32
C ALA A 481 7.68 -2.63 -10.84
N ASN A 482 8.18 -3.34 -11.87
CA ASN A 482 7.61 -4.62 -12.28
C ASN A 482 7.76 -5.63 -11.13
N ASP A 483 6.66 -5.87 -10.42
CA ASP A 483 6.59 -6.73 -9.24
C ASP A 483 6.58 -8.24 -9.59
N ILE A 484 6.60 -8.57 -10.89
CA ILE A 484 6.55 -9.95 -11.37
C ILE A 484 7.95 -10.33 -11.88
N PRO A 485 8.61 -11.34 -11.30
CA PRO A 485 9.90 -11.78 -11.77
C PRO A 485 9.79 -12.20 -13.24
N THR A 486 10.66 -11.68 -14.08
CA THR A 486 10.81 -12.16 -15.47
C THR A 486 11.53 -13.51 -15.47
N GLY A 487 11.29 -14.32 -16.46
CA GLY A 487 11.95 -15.61 -16.65
C GLY A 487 11.09 -16.61 -17.42
N THR A 488 11.72 -17.46 -18.19
CA THR A 488 11.05 -18.49 -18.99
C THR A 488 10.96 -19.81 -18.23
N PHE A 489 9.80 -20.40 -18.21
CA PHE A 489 9.49 -21.65 -17.53
C PHE A 489 8.74 -22.60 -18.46
N LYS A 490 8.80 -23.89 -18.13
CA LYS A 490 7.86 -24.89 -18.67
C LYS A 490 6.72 -25.09 -17.67
N VAL A 491 5.51 -24.73 -18.06
CA VAL A 491 4.29 -25.08 -17.32
C VAL A 491 3.86 -26.48 -17.76
N VAL A 492 3.71 -27.35 -16.79
CA VAL A 492 3.28 -28.74 -16.98
C VAL A 492 1.92 -28.92 -16.29
N ILE A 493 0.92 -29.35 -17.07
CA ILE A 493 -0.40 -29.72 -16.54
C ILE A 493 -0.58 -31.22 -16.77
N THR A 494 -1.01 -31.95 -15.73
CA THR A 494 -1.14 -33.40 -15.75
C THR A 494 -2.57 -33.85 -16.09
N GLU A 495 -2.75 -35.18 -16.34
CA GLU A 495 -4.06 -35.79 -16.60
C GLU A 495 -5.05 -35.60 -15.44
N ARG A 496 -4.55 -35.54 -14.20
CA ARG A 496 -5.35 -35.32 -12.99
C ARG A 496 -5.56 -33.82 -12.65
N ASN A 497 -5.25 -32.92 -13.59
CA ASN A 497 -5.36 -31.48 -13.43
C ASN A 497 -4.43 -30.89 -12.36
N TYR A 498 -3.26 -31.51 -12.09
CA TYR A 498 -2.20 -30.87 -11.32
C TYR A 498 -1.37 -29.98 -12.23
N VAL A 499 -0.97 -28.82 -11.69
CA VAL A 499 -0.14 -27.86 -12.42
C VAL A 499 1.14 -27.54 -11.65
N ARG A 500 2.25 -27.45 -12.37
CA ARG A 500 3.54 -27.02 -11.86
C ARG A 500 4.29 -26.22 -12.92
N LYS A 501 5.21 -25.37 -12.50
CA LYS A 501 6.21 -24.80 -13.41
C LYS A 501 7.60 -25.21 -12.99
N ILE A 502 8.43 -25.52 -13.98
CA ILE A 502 9.83 -25.90 -13.81
C ILE A 502 10.70 -24.97 -14.65
N PRO A 503 12.00 -24.76 -14.28
CA PRO A 503 12.93 -24.00 -15.12
C PRO A 503 12.96 -24.56 -16.55
N ASP A 504 13.12 -23.66 -17.54
CA ASP A 504 13.06 -24.05 -18.97
C ASP A 504 14.14 -25.05 -19.39
N VAL A 505 15.30 -25.01 -18.73
CA VAL A 505 16.43 -25.91 -18.95
C VAL A 505 16.20 -27.35 -18.47
N ASP A 506 15.25 -27.56 -17.58
CA ASP A 506 14.98 -28.87 -16.99
C ASP A 506 14.17 -29.78 -17.91
N LYS A 507 14.53 -31.08 -17.93
CA LYS A 507 13.67 -32.10 -18.53
C LYS A 507 12.43 -32.32 -17.66
N VAL A 508 11.27 -32.44 -18.31
CA VAL A 508 10.01 -32.75 -17.61
C VAL A 508 10.08 -34.16 -17.04
N GLY A 509 10.05 -34.28 -15.74
CA GLY A 509 9.95 -35.56 -15.06
C GLY A 509 8.52 -36.09 -14.99
N ILE A 510 8.38 -37.40 -14.92
CA ILE A 510 7.09 -38.09 -14.78
C ILE A 510 6.90 -38.46 -13.32
N VAL A 511 5.72 -38.16 -12.79
CA VAL A 511 5.33 -38.57 -11.45
C VAL A 511 4.54 -39.87 -11.54
N ARG A 512 4.86 -40.84 -10.67
CA ARG A 512 4.15 -42.13 -10.67
C ARG A 512 2.62 -41.93 -10.61
N LYS A 513 1.90 -42.50 -11.59
CA LYS A 513 0.44 -42.48 -11.74
C LYS A 513 -0.19 -41.13 -12.11
N ASP A 514 0.58 -40.12 -12.56
CA ASP A 514 0.02 -38.85 -13.04
C ASP A 514 0.90 -38.27 -14.17
N ASN A 515 0.44 -38.40 -15.40
CA ASN A 515 1.20 -38.11 -16.60
C ASN A 515 1.03 -36.64 -17.03
N PRO A 516 2.07 -35.99 -17.58
CA PRO A 516 1.91 -34.69 -18.22
C PRO A 516 0.91 -34.76 -19.39
N LYS A 517 -0.06 -33.88 -19.41
CA LYS A 517 -1.04 -33.74 -20.51
C LYS A 517 -0.74 -32.55 -21.40
N PHE A 518 -0.28 -31.45 -20.82
CA PHE A 518 0.13 -30.25 -21.53
C PHE A 518 1.47 -29.77 -21.00
N ILE A 519 2.36 -29.36 -21.93
CA ILE A 519 3.63 -28.72 -21.63
C ILE A 519 3.69 -27.46 -22.48
N ARG A 520 3.86 -26.29 -21.83
CA ARG A 520 3.97 -25.01 -22.52
C ARG A 520 5.19 -24.24 -22.01
N ARG A 521 5.99 -23.72 -22.94
CA ARG A 521 7.05 -22.76 -22.62
C ARG A 521 6.41 -21.39 -22.50
N VAL A 522 6.63 -20.72 -21.39
CA VAL A 522 5.92 -19.47 -21.03
C VAL A 522 6.84 -18.53 -20.28
N ASP A 523 6.59 -17.23 -20.38
CA ASP A 523 7.19 -16.23 -19.51
C ASP A 523 6.40 -16.12 -18.21
N ASN A 524 7.10 -15.89 -17.10
CA ASN A 524 6.49 -15.82 -15.77
C ASN A 524 5.57 -14.58 -15.57
N ALA A 525 5.81 -13.50 -16.31
CA ALA A 525 5.01 -12.29 -16.26
C ALA A 525 3.67 -12.40 -17.01
N GLU A 526 3.53 -13.43 -17.84
CA GLU A 526 2.41 -13.62 -18.74
C GLU A 526 1.35 -14.60 -18.17
N ASN A 527 0.32 -14.86 -18.96
CA ASN A 527 -0.76 -15.74 -18.58
C ASN A 527 -0.86 -16.95 -19.53
N ILE A 528 -1.48 -18.02 -19.04
CA ILE A 528 -2.00 -19.11 -19.86
C ILE A 528 -3.51 -19.07 -19.88
N ILE A 529 -4.08 -19.43 -21.05
CA ILE A 529 -5.53 -19.55 -21.28
C ILE A 529 -5.89 -21.01 -21.28
N ILE A 530 -6.83 -21.42 -20.43
CA ILE A 530 -7.22 -22.81 -20.18
C ILE A 530 -8.66 -23.01 -20.59
N PHE A 531 -8.89 -23.95 -21.50
CA PHE A 531 -10.21 -24.36 -21.98
C PHE A 531 -10.61 -25.69 -21.33
N ASP A 532 -11.82 -25.76 -20.79
CA ASP A 532 -12.34 -26.94 -20.12
C ASP A 532 -13.31 -27.74 -21.02
N THR A 533 -13.62 -28.98 -20.62
CA THR A 533 -14.52 -29.87 -21.37
C THR A 533 -16.00 -29.44 -21.28
N LYS A 534 -16.38 -28.57 -20.36
CA LYS A 534 -17.75 -28.09 -20.14
C LYS A 534 -18.04 -26.73 -20.77
N GLY A 535 -17.14 -26.22 -21.61
CA GLY A 535 -17.35 -25.02 -22.41
C GLY A 535 -16.99 -23.70 -21.72
N LYS A 536 -16.17 -23.73 -20.64
CA LYS A 536 -15.64 -22.56 -19.99
C LYS A 536 -14.15 -22.36 -20.30
N VAL A 537 -13.73 -21.11 -20.34
CA VAL A 537 -12.34 -20.69 -20.51
C VAL A 537 -11.90 -19.81 -19.34
N PHE A 538 -10.68 -19.99 -18.90
CA PHE A 538 -10.08 -19.30 -17.76
C PHE A 538 -8.72 -18.76 -18.12
N THR A 539 -8.31 -17.68 -17.43
CA THR A 539 -6.94 -17.17 -17.50
C THR A 539 -6.23 -17.45 -16.17
N LEU A 540 -5.03 -18.00 -16.25
CA LEU A 540 -4.18 -18.25 -15.10
C LEU A 540 -2.83 -17.54 -15.26
N PRO A 541 -2.52 -16.55 -14.41
CA PRO A 541 -1.20 -15.92 -14.39
C PRO A 541 -0.10 -16.92 -14.05
N VAL A 542 0.96 -16.97 -14.86
CA VAL A 542 2.06 -17.96 -14.71
C VAL A 542 2.78 -17.78 -13.37
N HIS A 543 2.91 -16.54 -12.89
CA HIS A 543 3.55 -16.26 -11.61
C HIS A 543 2.81 -16.87 -10.39
N LYS A 544 1.51 -17.16 -10.51
CA LYS A 544 0.73 -17.85 -9.46
C LYS A 544 0.97 -19.35 -9.40
N ILE A 545 1.54 -19.93 -10.43
CA ILE A 545 1.86 -21.37 -10.47
C ILE A 545 3.15 -21.57 -9.67
N PRO A 546 3.17 -22.47 -8.65
CA PRO A 546 4.37 -22.70 -7.86
C PRO A 546 5.50 -23.33 -8.70
N ILE A 547 6.74 -22.87 -8.46
CA ILE A 547 7.91 -23.57 -8.96
C ILE A 547 8.04 -24.89 -8.22
N SER A 548 8.32 -25.93 -8.94
CA SER A 548 8.44 -27.30 -8.39
C SER A 548 9.63 -28.01 -9.01
N ASP A 549 10.15 -28.99 -8.30
CA ASP A 549 11.13 -29.92 -8.87
C ASP A 549 10.51 -30.67 -10.05
N ARG A 550 11.36 -31.07 -10.99
CA ARG A 550 10.95 -31.80 -12.21
C ARG A 550 10.10 -33.06 -11.93
N ASN A 551 10.27 -33.69 -10.77
CA ASN A 551 9.57 -34.91 -10.34
C ASN A 551 8.43 -34.64 -9.33
N SER A 552 8.07 -33.40 -9.06
CA SER A 552 6.95 -33.04 -8.17
C SER A 552 5.61 -33.18 -8.90
N SER A 553 4.55 -33.53 -8.18
CA SER A 553 3.17 -33.49 -8.73
C SER A 553 2.69 -32.08 -9.01
N GLY A 554 3.20 -31.07 -8.32
CA GLY A 554 2.66 -29.71 -8.35
C GLY A 554 1.45 -29.53 -7.44
N VAL A 555 0.57 -28.58 -7.77
CA VAL A 555 -0.67 -28.30 -7.04
C VAL A 555 -1.89 -28.57 -7.93
N ASP A 556 -3.00 -28.93 -7.32
CA ASP A 556 -4.27 -29.05 -8.03
C ASP A 556 -4.66 -27.69 -8.61
N ILE A 557 -4.85 -27.61 -9.92
CA ILE A 557 -5.13 -26.36 -10.62
C ILE A 557 -6.44 -25.69 -10.13
N ARG A 558 -7.36 -26.47 -9.56
CA ARG A 558 -8.63 -25.97 -8.99
C ARG A 558 -8.43 -25.10 -7.75
N ILE A 559 -7.29 -25.24 -7.07
CA ILE A 559 -6.90 -24.34 -5.97
C ILE A 559 -6.58 -22.94 -6.52
N LEU A 560 -5.99 -22.88 -7.72
CA LEU A 560 -5.62 -21.63 -8.38
C LEU A 560 -6.80 -21.02 -9.16
N ILE A 561 -7.69 -21.88 -9.70
CA ILE A 561 -8.89 -21.50 -10.46
C ILE A 561 -10.12 -22.12 -9.81
N LYS A 562 -10.70 -21.45 -8.82
CA LYS A 562 -11.82 -21.98 -8.01
C LYS A 562 -13.06 -22.42 -8.82
N ASN A 563 -13.29 -21.85 -10.00
CA ASN A 563 -14.45 -22.12 -10.84
C ASN A 563 -14.21 -23.19 -11.90
N LEU A 564 -13.02 -23.78 -11.95
CA LEU A 564 -12.70 -24.90 -12.84
C LEU A 564 -13.18 -26.20 -12.17
N THR A 565 -14.27 -26.77 -12.71
CA THR A 565 -14.93 -27.99 -12.16
C THR A 565 -14.81 -29.20 -13.06
N SER A 566 -14.22 -29.05 -14.24
CA SER A 566 -14.15 -30.11 -15.27
C SER A 566 -12.72 -30.25 -15.82
N ASP A 567 -12.51 -31.27 -16.63
CA ASP A 567 -11.20 -31.56 -17.22
C ASP A 567 -10.77 -30.51 -18.24
N ILE A 568 -9.47 -30.33 -18.39
CA ILE A 568 -8.87 -29.38 -19.33
C ILE A 568 -8.78 -30.04 -20.71
N VAL A 569 -9.27 -29.33 -21.75
CA VAL A 569 -9.24 -29.78 -23.13
C VAL A 569 -8.03 -29.22 -23.90
N ASN A 570 -7.69 -27.93 -23.70
CA ASN A 570 -6.49 -27.33 -24.28
C ASN A 570 -5.98 -26.16 -23.46
N VAL A 571 -4.70 -25.80 -23.66
CA VAL A 571 -3.99 -24.71 -22.99
C VAL A 571 -3.20 -23.91 -24.01
N PHE A 572 -3.43 -22.60 -24.06
CA PHE A 572 -2.71 -21.67 -24.91
C PHE A 572 -1.85 -20.72 -24.08
N TYR A 573 -0.76 -20.24 -24.67
CA TYR A 573 0.02 -19.16 -24.12
C TYR A 573 -0.61 -17.82 -24.56
N GLU A 574 -1.00 -16.96 -23.62
CA GLU A 574 -1.82 -15.77 -23.90
C GLU A 574 -1.17 -14.78 -24.88
N PRO A 575 0.16 -14.48 -24.82
CA PRO A 575 0.78 -13.61 -25.81
C PRO A 575 0.62 -14.09 -27.24
N ASN A 576 0.80 -15.39 -27.48
CA ASN A 576 0.59 -15.97 -28.82
C ASN A 576 -0.89 -15.83 -29.25
N PHE A 577 -1.82 -16.01 -28.34
CA PHE A 577 -3.25 -15.86 -28.59
C PHE A 577 -3.58 -14.42 -28.96
N LYS A 578 -3.07 -13.44 -28.21
CA LYS A 578 -3.22 -12.00 -28.48
C LYS A 578 -2.53 -11.58 -29.78
N GLU A 579 -1.39 -12.17 -30.12
CA GLU A 579 -0.66 -11.85 -31.33
C GLU A 579 -1.41 -12.31 -32.58
N LEU A 580 -1.96 -13.53 -32.56
CA LEU A 580 -2.74 -14.10 -33.66
C LEU A 580 -4.07 -13.40 -33.90
N SER A 581 -4.56 -12.57 -32.96
CA SER A 581 -5.74 -11.73 -33.16
C SER A 581 -5.44 -10.48 -34.01
N LYS A 582 -4.16 -10.09 -34.17
CA LYS A 582 -3.76 -8.89 -34.92
C LYS A 582 -3.95 -9.09 -36.42
N PRO A 583 -4.45 -8.08 -37.17
CA PRO A 583 -4.72 -8.19 -38.61
C PRO A 583 -3.53 -8.64 -39.47
N LYS A 584 -2.30 -8.34 -39.06
CA LYS A 584 -1.08 -8.70 -39.80
C LYS A 584 -0.84 -10.20 -39.97
N TYR A 585 -1.43 -11.05 -39.08
CA TYR A 585 -1.31 -12.52 -39.16
C TYR A 585 -2.49 -13.19 -39.88
N GLY A 586 -3.40 -12.41 -40.44
CA GLY A 586 -4.62 -12.91 -41.06
C GLY A 586 -5.68 -13.27 -39.99
N LYS A 587 -6.85 -13.69 -40.50
CA LYS A 587 -7.98 -13.97 -39.62
C LYS A 587 -7.89 -15.37 -39.05
N HIS A 588 -7.86 -15.47 -37.72
CA HIS A 588 -7.86 -16.73 -36.98
C HIS A 588 -9.19 -16.91 -36.24
N TYR A 589 -9.62 -18.16 -36.12
CA TYR A 589 -10.83 -18.52 -35.40
C TYR A 589 -10.53 -19.58 -34.33
N LEU A 590 -11.17 -19.45 -33.18
CA LEU A 590 -11.22 -20.51 -32.21
C LEU A 590 -12.23 -21.56 -32.68
N THR A 591 -11.77 -22.76 -33.10
CA THR A 591 -12.59 -23.85 -33.59
C THR A 591 -12.79 -24.86 -32.47
N VAL A 592 -14.04 -25.22 -32.23
CA VAL A 592 -14.49 -26.10 -31.14
C VAL A 592 -15.26 -27.29 -31.69
N VAL A 593 -14.92 -28.49 -31.24
CA VAL A 593 -15.62 -29.73 -31.59
C VAL A 593 -16.04 -30.45 -30.31
N THR A 594 -17.28 -30.96 -30.30
CA THR A 594 -17.83 -31.72 -29.18
C THR A 594 -17.92 -33.19 -29.48
N LYS A 595 -17.98 -34.02 -28.43
CA LYS A 595 -18.16 -35.48 -28.53
C LYS A 595 -19.44 -35.85 -29.25
N SER A 596 -20.52 -35.09 -29.03
CA SER A 596 -21.84 -35.29 -29.68
C SER A 596 -21.90 -34.76 -31.12
N ASN A 597 -20.77 -34.73 -31.83
CA ASN A 597 -20.68 -34.40 -33.24
C ASN A 597 -21.10 -32.98 -33.63
N THR A 598 -20.84 -31.98 -32.77
CA THR A 598 -21.03 -30.57 -33.13
C THR A 598 -19.70 -29.85 -33.35
N ILE A 599 -19.67 -28.96 -34.33
CA ILE A 599 -18.55 -28.08 -34.63
C ILE A 599 -19.01 -26.63 -34.78
N LYS A 600 -18.15 -25.72 -34.36
CA LYS A 600 -18.32 -24.26 -34.57
C LYS A 600 -16.97 -23.55 -34.62
N LYS A 601 -16.93 -22.37 -35.25
CA LYS A 601 -15.84 -21.44 -35.13
C LYS A 601 -16.32 -20.16 -34.45
N LEU A 602 -15.45 -19.54 -33.65
CA LEU A 602 -15.70 -18.37 -32.84
C LEU A 602 -14.66 -17.31 -33.16
N ASN A 603 -15.02 -16.03 -33.00
CA ASN A 603 -14.04 -14.96 -33.15
C ASN A 603 -13.04 -15.01 -32.00
N ILE A 604 -11.73 -14.93 -32.28
CA ILE A 604 -10.66 -14.89 -31.29
C ILE A 604 -10.78 -13.66 -30.39
N ASP A 605 -11.27 -12.54 -30.92
CA ASP A 605 -11.40 -11.27 -30.20
C ASP A 605 -12.35 -11.37 -29.00
N ASP A 606 -13.32 -12.30 -29.04
CA ASP A 606 -14.24 -12.57 -27.93
C ASP A 606 -13.54 -13.09 -26.65
N PHE A 607 -12.26 -13.45 -26.75
CA PHE A 607 -11.47 -14.11 -25.70
C PHE A 607 -10.22 -13.35 -25.28
N LEU A 608 -10.06 -12.11 -25.73
CA LEU A 608 -8.91 -11.28 -25.35
C LEU A 608 -8.99 -10.75 -23.91
N ASN A 609 -10.21 -10.68 -23.34
CA ASN A 609 -10.46 -10.21 -21.98
C ASN A 609 -11.32 -11.23 -21.22
N ILE A 610 -10.66 -12.14 -20.50
CA ILE A 610 -11.33 -13.19 -19.71
C ILE A 610 -11.27 -12.76 -18.23
N GLY A 611 -12.43 -12.52 -17.62
CA GLY A 611 -12.53 -12.14 -16.21
C GLY A 611 -12.15 -13.28 -15.25
N PRO A 612 -11.95 -12.99 -13.96
CA PRO A 612 -11.51 -13.96 -12.94
C PRO A 612 -12.47 -15.14 -12.73
N SER A 613 -13.75 -14.96 -13.01
CA SER A 613 -14.78 -16.02 -12.91
C SER A 613 -14.81 -16.98 -14.10
N GLY A 614 -13.95 -16.71 -15.10
CA GLY A 614 -13.98 -17.41 -16.38
C GLY A 614 -15.07 -16.91 -17.32
N LEU A 615 -15.06 -17.40 -18.55
CA LEU A 615 -15.98 -17.04 -19.62
C LEU A 615 -16.54 -18.29 -20.28
N MET A 616 -17.82 -18.29 -20.64
CA MET A 616 -18.41 -19.40 -21.40
C MET A 616 -18.04 -19.26 -22.89
N TYR A 617 -17.33 -20.23 -23.46
CA TYR A 617 -17.00 -20.25 -24.88
C TYR A 617 -17.95 -21.19 -25.71
N SER A 618 -18.59 -22.13 -25.03
CA SER A 618 -19.58 -23.01 -25.71
C SER A 618 -20.66 -23.42 -24.73
N LYS A 619 -21.93 -23.32 -25.16
CA LYS A 619 -23.03 -23.94 -24.44
C LYS A 619 -23.04 -25.43 -24.77
N ILE A 620 -22.75 -26.28 -23.78
CA ILE A 620 -22.65 -27.72 -23.90
C ILE A 620 -23.89 -28.35 -23.26
N ARG A 621 -24.44 -29.40 -23.89
CA ARG A 621 -25.52 -30.21 -23.31
C ARG A 621 -24.97 -30.98 -22.09
N PRO A 622 -25.80 -31.34 -21.10
CA PRO A 622 -25.32 -32.01 -19.88
C PRO A 622 -24.48 -33.27 -20.15
N GLU A 623 -24.91 -34.07 -21.12
CA GLU A 623 -24.29 -35.37 -21.54
C GLU A 623 -23.07 -35.18 -22.45
N ASP A 624 -22.87 -33.98 -23.03
CA ASP A 624 -21.84 -33.72 -24.02
C ASP A 624 -20.56 -33.14 -23.35
N GLN A 625 -19.47 -33.19 -24.09
CA GLN A 625 -18.20 -32.56 -23.70
C GLN A 625 -17.44 -32.10 -24.93
N VAL A 626 -16.63 -31.05 -24.76
CA VAL A 626 -15.68 -30.59 -25.77
C VAL A 626 -14.52 -31.57 -25.84
N VAL A 627 -14.19 -32.02 -27.07
CA VAL A 627 -13.04 -32.92 -27.30
C VAL A 627 -11.85 -32.26 -27.96
N ALA A 628 -12.08 -31.16 -28.67
CA ALA A 628 -10.98 -30.36 -29.26
C ALA A 628 -11.31 -28.87 -29.30
N VAL A 629 -10.30 -28.05 -29.02
CA VAL A 629 -10.31 -26.60 -29.18
C VAL A 629 -8.98 -26.20 -29.81
N GLU A 630 -9.04 -25.62 -31.03
CA GLU A 630 -7.84 -25.23 -31.77
C GLU A 630 -7.97 -23.80 -32.34
N LEU A 631 -6.84 -23.10 -32.45
CA LEU A 631 -6.74 -21.83 -33.17
C LEU A 631 -6.40 -22.13 -34.63
N VAL A 632 -7.33 -21.82 -35.51
CA VAL A 632 -7.25 -22.19 -36.93
C VAL A 632 -7.30 -20.92 -37.80
N PRO A 633 -6.29 -20.68 -38.68
CA PRO A 633 -6.37 -19.65 -39.70
C PRO A 633 -7.56 -19.87 -40.64
N ALA A 634 -8.20 -18.76 -41.07
CA ALA A 634 -9.46 -18.81 -41.84
C ALA A 634 -9.40 -19.59 -43.16
N ASN A 635 -8.22 -19.73 -43.74
CA ASN A 635 -7.98 -20.33 -45.05
C ASN A 635 -7.45 -21.78 -44.98
N LEU A 636 -7.38 -22.38 -43.80
CA LEU A 636 -6.85 -23.73 -43.61
C LEU A 636 -7.96 -24.79 -43.57
N ASP A 637 -7.50 -26.04 -43.76
CA ASP A 637 -8.32 -27.22 -43.58
C ASP A 637 -8.15 -27.79 -42.16
N ILE A 638 -9.16 -28.53 -41.74
CA ILE A 638 -9.14 -29.27 -40.47
C ILE A 638 -9.40 -30.77 -40.78
N ALA A 639 -8.78 -31.62 -40.00
CA ALA A 639 -9.09 -33.04 -39.95
C ALA A 639 -9.92 -33.34 -38.69
N ILE A 640 -11.06 -34.00 -38.84
CA ILE A 640 -11.94 -34.43 -37.76
C ILE A 640 -12.05 -35.96 -37.85
N TRP A 641 -12.02 -36.65 -36.71
CA TRP A 641 -12.13 -38.10 -36.72
C TRP A 641 -13.10 -38.67 -35.69
N SER A 642 -13.68 -39.78 -36.05
CA SER A 642 -14.67 -40.56 -35.28
C SER A 642 -14.39 -42.04 -35.52
N GLY A 643 -14.05 -42.82 -34.47
CA GLY A 643 -13.66 -44.21 -34.60
C GLY A 643 -12.49 -44.37 -35.59
N LYS A 644 -12.70 -45.11 -36.70
CA LYS A 644 -11.72 -45.32 -37.78
C LYS A 644 -11.83 -44.33 -38.95
N LYS A 645 -12.85 -43.49 -38.97
CA LYS A 645 -13.12 -42.54 -40.05
C LYS A 645 -12.52 -41.18 -39.77
N ALA A 646 -12.05 -40.52 -40.80
CA ALA A 646 -11.55 -39.18 -40.78
C ALA A 646 -12.14 -38.35 -41.94
N LEU A 647 -12.41 -37.10 -41.67
CA LEU A 647 -12.88 -36.09 -42.62
C LEU A 647 -11.92 -34.92 -42.64
N ARG A 648 -11.40 -34.58 -43.82
CA ARG A 648 -10.71 -33.29 -44.03
C ARG A 648 -11.74 -32.33 -44.65
N CYS A 649 -11.92 -31.16 -44.08
CA CYS A 649 -12.81 -30.13 -44.64
C CYS A 649 -12.21 -28.73 -44.44
N SER A 650 -12.64 -27.80 -45.28
CA SER A 650 -12.17 -26.41 -45.16
C SER A 650 -12.83 -25.74 -43.96
N LEU A 651 -12.06 -24.93 -43.22
CA LEU A 651 -12.60 -24.10 -42.14
C LEU A 651 -13.65 -23.09 -42.69
N LYS A 652 -13.60 -22.77 -43.99
CA LYS A 652 -14.60 -21.88 -44.61
C LYS A 652 -16.01 -22.47 -44.50
N ASP A 653 -16.13 -23.81 -44.58
CA ASP A 653 -17.43 -24.53 -44.52
C ASP A 653 -17.98 -24.60 -43.08
N VAL A 654 -17.20 -24.24 -42.07
CA VAL A 654 -17.66 -24.18 -40.67
C VAL A 654 -18.30 -22.82 -40.42
N PRO A 655 -19.55 -22.73 -40.02
CA PRO A 655 -20.19 -21.44 -39.74
C PRO A 655 -19.60 -20.74 -38.55
N LEU A 656 -19.59 -19.38 -38.60
CA LEU A 656 -19.24 -18.54 -37.48
C LEU A 656 -20.43 -18.43 -36.52
N PHE A 657 -20.22 -18.75 -35.26
CA PHE A 657 -21.24 -18.71 -34.23
C PHE A 657 -20.88 -17.71 -33.11
N LYS A 658 -21.90 -17.30 -32.37
CA LYS A 658 -21.71 -16.63 -31.07
C LYS A 658 -21.38 -17.68 -29.99
N ARG A 659 -20.73 -17.26 -28.92
CA ARG A 659 -20.27 -18.11 -27.80
C ARG A 659 -21.37 -19.03 -27.25
N ASN A 660 -22.61 -18.55 -27.12
CA ASN A 660 -23.73 -19.28 -26.53
C ASN A 660 -24.45 -20.26 -27.49
N ALA A 661 -23.98 -20.37 -28.72
CA ALA A 661 -24.58 -21.29 -29.68
C ALA A 661 -24.02 -22.72 -29.54
N THR A 662 -24.79 -23.72 -29.85
CA THR A 662 -24.41 -25.15 -29.81
C THR A 662 -23.48 -25.56 -30.95
N GLY A 663 -23.61 -24.96 -32.13
CA GLY A 663 -22.84 -25.31 -33.34
C GLY A 663 -23.67 -26.09 -34.35
N SER A 664 -22.97 -26.69 -35.33
CA SER A 664 -23.56 -27.49 -36.43
C SER A 664 -22.86 -28.85 -36.49
N ASN A 665 -23.44 -29.81 -37.22
CA ASN A 665 -22.84 -31.14 -37.39
C ASN A 665 -21.43 -31.09 -37.96
N ALA A 666 -20.51 -31.84 -37.36
CA ALA A 666 -19.13 -31.97 -37.81
C ALA A 666 -18.95 -32.98 -38.93
N MET A 667 -19.46 -34.20 -38.74
CA MET A 667 -19.35 -35.34 -39.67
C MET A 667 -20.71 -36.03 -39.85
N GLY A 668 -20.90 -36.75 -40.94
CA GLY A 668 -22.07 -37.58 -41.20
C GLY A 668 -21.98 -38.99 -40.56
N VAL A 669 -21.64 -39.04 -39.26
CA VAL A 669 -21.47 -40.28 -38.49
C VAL A 669 -22.36 -40.29 -37.26
N SER A 670 -22.74 -41.47 -36.79
CA SER A 670 -23.47 -41.67 -35.52
C SER A 670 -22.52 -41.87 -34.31
N GLU A 671 -21.29 -42.26 -34.59
CA GLU A 671 -20.28 -42.48 -33.54
C GLU A 671 -19.76 -41.15 -32.97
N PRO A 672 -19.33 -41.15 -31.72
CA PRO A 672 -18.77 -39.94 -31.09
C PRO A 672 -17.50 -39.41 -31.81
N ILE A 673 -17.37 -38.11 -31.89
CA ILE A 673 -16.12 -37.48 -32.37
C ILE A 673 -15.03 -37.68 -31.33
N ASN A 674 -13.83 -38.06 -31.76
CA ASN A 674 -12.69 -38.30 -30.92
C ASN A 674 -11.69 -37.14 -30.92
N GLY A 675 -11.65 -36.29 -31.97
CA GLY A 675 -10.74 -35.15 -32.00
C GLY A 675 -10.76 -34.36 -33.32
N MET A 676 -9.92 -33.32 -33.35
CA MET A 676 -9.71 -32.44 -34.49
C MET A 676 -8.26 -31.97 -34.50
N SER A 677 -7.69 -31.76 -35.68
CA SER A 677 -6.37 -31.11 -35.87
C SER A 677 -6.38 -30.21 -37.10
N VAL A 678 -5.36 -29.33 -37.18
CA VAL A 678 -5.20 -28.38 -38.29
C VAL A 678 -4.32 -29.00 -39.38
N ILE A 679 -4.71 -28.88 -40.65
CA ILE A 679 -3.91 -29.31 -41.82
C ILE A 679 -3.38 -28.04 -42.52
N TYR A 680 -2.08 -27.91 -42.57
CA TYR A 680 -1.42 -26.76 -43.20
C TYR A 680 -1.21 -26.97 -44.70
N PRO A 681 -1.16 -25.92 -45.53
CA PRO A 681 -1.03 -26.03 -46.99
C PRO A 681 0.29 -26.64 -47.46
N ASP A 682 1.32 -26.49 -46.69
CA ASP A 682 2.69 -27.03 -46.94
C ASP A 682 2.85 -28.48 -46.50
N THR A 683 1.79 -29.15 -46.09
CA THR A 683 1.79 -30.54 -45.65
C THR A 683 2.02 -31.48 -46.81
N THR A 684 3.08 -32.28 -46.74
CA THR A 684 3.38 -33.31 -47.73
C THR A 684 2.80 -34.67 -47.39
N HIS A 685 2.67 -34.99 -46.12
CA HIS A 685 2.19 -36.28 -45.65
C HIS A 685 1.16 -36.13 -44.51
N ILE A 686 0.28 -37.10 -44.40
CA ILE A 686 -0.60 -37.30 -43.25
C ILE A 686 -0.06 -38.46 -42.43
N VAL A 687 0.09 -38.23 -41.14
CA VAL A 687 0.41 -39.28 -40.17
C VAL A 687 -0.79 -39.50 -39.25
N VAL A 688 -1.24 -40.74 -39.15
CA VAL A 688 -2.25 -41.18 -38.21
C VAL A 688 -1.59 -41.97 -37.09
N ALA A 689 -1.77 -41.55 -35.86
CA ALA A 689 -1.29 -42.23 -34.67
C ALA A 689 -2.44 -42.88 -33.91
N THR A 690 -2.23 -44.08 -33.36
CA THR A 690 -3.24 -44.82 -32.60
C THR A 690 -2.86 -44.99 -31.14
N LYS A 691 -3.81 -45.32 -30.28
CA LYS A 691 -3.58 -45.58 -28.86
C LYS A 691 -2.64 -46.76 -28.60
N ASN A 692 -2.60 -47.76 -29.49
CA ASN A 692 -1.73 -48.93 -29.39
C ASN A 692 -0.32 -48.66 -29.97
N GLY A 693 0.01 -47.40 -30.34
CA GLY A 693 1.31 -47.01 -30.86
C GLY A 693 1.61 -47.39 -32.29
N LYS A 694 0.57 -47.63 -33.08
CA LYS A 694 0.70 -47.81 -34.52
C LYS A 694 0.66 -46.48 -35.25
N PHE A 695 1.50 -46.30 -36.21
CA PHE A 695 1.58 -45.08 -37.04
C PHE A 695 1.43 -45.46 -38.50
N ASN A 696 0.56 -44.75 -39.22
CA ASN A 696 0.44 -44.85 -40.67
C ASN A 696 0.78 -43.49 -41.29
N ARG A 697 1.70 -43.50 -42.26
CA ARG A 697 2.08 -42.30 -43.02
C ARG A 697 1.69 -42.51 -44.48
N PHE A 698 0.99 -41.53 -45.05
CA PHE A 698 0.58 -41.56 -46.47
C PHE A 698 0.65 -40.14 -47.06
N ASP A 699 0.65 -40.09 -48.42
CA ASP A 699 0.67 -38.81 -49.14
C ASP A 699 -0.57 -37.95 -48.81
N ALA A 700 -0.38 -36.66 -48.53
CA ALA A 700 -1.43 -35.72 -48.19
C ALA A 700 -2.49 -35.59 -49.32
N ALA A 701 -2.13 -35.84 -50.56
CA ALA A 701 -3.04 -35.87 -51.72
C ALA A 701 -4.14 -36.96 -51.60
N LEU A 702 -3.82 -38.08 -50.93
CA LEU A 702 -4.80 -39.16 -50.68
C LEU A 702 -5.83 -38.80 -49.61
N PHE A 703 -5.69 -37.66 -48.93
CA PHE A 703 -6.66 -37.16 -47.96
C PHE A 703 -7.32 -35.89 -48.50
N ALA A 704 -8.10 -36.03 -49.55
CA ALA A 704 -8.76 -34.91 -50.19
C ALA A 704 -9.80 -34.22 -49.29
N PRO A 705 -9.95 -32.88 -49.35
CA PRO A 705 -10.96 -32.18 -48.62
C PRO A 705 -12.39 -32.49 -49.16
N HIS A 706 -13.35 -32.65 -48.27
CA HIS A 706 -14.76 -32.83 -48.56
C HIS A 706 -15.60 -31.81 -47.81
N ALA A 707 -16.85 -31.66 -48.19
CA ALA A 707 -17.77 -30.79 -47.50
C ALA A 707 -17.97 -31.24 -46.03
N ARG A 708 -18.11 -30.30 -45.14
CA ARG A 708 -18.44 -30.55 -43.74
C ARG A 708 -19.77 -31.36 -43.65
N GLY A 709 -19.85 -32.27 -42.71
CA GLY A 709 -21.02 -33.14 -42.54
C GLY A 709 -20.99 -34.44 -43.39
N CYS A 710 -19.98 -34.66 -44.25
CA CYS A 710 -19.75 -35.92 -44.92
C CYS A 710 -19.31 -37.03 -43.96
N LYS A 711 -19.48 -38.29 -44.34
CA LYS A 711 -19.09 -39.46 -43.53
C LYS A 711 -17.58 -39.62 -43.34
N GLY A 712 -16.78 -38.96 -44.19
CA GLY A 712 -15.33 -39.17 -44.23
C GLY A 712 -14.92 -40.55 -44.77
N SER A 713 -13.61 -40.79 -44.80
CA SER A 713 -12.99 -42.04 -45.26
C SER A 713 -12.23 -42.73 -44.11
N ASN A 714 -11.89 -44.01 -44.31
CA ASN A 714 -10.99 -44.69 -43.37
C ASN A 714 -9.57 -44.14 -43.55
N ALA A 715 -8.95 -43.73 -42.44
CA ALA A 715 -7.60 -43.14 -42.41
C ALA A 715 -6.51 -44.13 -41.99
N ILE A 716 -6.91 -45.29 -41.47
CA ILE A 716 -6.03 -46.39 -41.06
C ILE A 716 -6.87 -47.67 -40.88
N LYS A 717 -6.27 -48.85 -41.11
CA LYS A 717 -6.88 -50.12 -40.71
C LYS A 717 -6.62 -50.36 -39.24
N LEU A 718 -7.68 -50.29 -38.42
CA LEU A 718 -7.65 -50.48 -36.96
C LEU A 718 -8.05 -51.92 -36.57
N ASP A 719 -7.41 -52.42 -35.53
CA ASP A 719 -7.88 -53.58 -34.78
C ASP A 719 -9.11 -53.21 -33.96
N THR A 720 -9.86 -54.16 -33.49
CA THR A 720 -11.13 -53.94 -32.76
C THR A 720 -10.99 -53.18 -31.45
N THR A 721 -9.78 -53.22 -30.86
CA THR A 721 -9.45 -52.57 -29.55
C THR A 721 -8.63 -51.31 -29.70
N ASP A 722 -8.31 -50.85 -30.93
CA ASP A 722 -7.46 -49.68 -31.16
C ASP A 722 -8.29 -48.47 -31.63
N GLU A 723 -7.86 -47.27 -31.33
CA GLU A 723 -8.52 -46.02 -31.68
C GLU A 723 -7.52 -44.99 -32.24
N ILE A 724 -7.99 -44.12 -33.14
CA ILE A 724 -7.21 -43.00 -33.62
C ILE A 724 -7.02 -42.02 -32.46
N LEU A 725 -5.74 -41.76 -32.13
CA LEU A 725 -5.34 -40.80 -31.13
C LEU A 725 -5.13 -39.39 -31.72
N GLY A 726 -4.63 -39.33 -32.95
CA GLY A 726 -4.39 -38.07 -33.66
C GLY A 726 -4.14 -38.27 -35.15
N ILE A 727 -4.47 -37.23 -35.92
CA ILE A 727 -4.20 -37.11 -37.35
C ILE A 727 -3.42 -35.83 -37.57
N PHE A 728 -2.24 -35.91 -38.17
CA PHE A 728 -1.33 -34.79 -38.30
C PHE A 728 -0.91 -34.57 -39.74
N GLY A 729 -1.05 -33.34 -40.22
CA GLY A 729 -0.42 -32.89 -41.45
C GLY A 729 1.04 -32.55 -41.14
N VAL A 730 2.00 -33.23 -41.78
CA VAL A 730 3.41 -33.15 -41.48
C VAL A 730 4.28 -33.17 -42.72
N ASN A 731 5.53 -32.71 -42.57
CA ASN A 731 6.61 -32.82 -43.52
C ASN A 731 7.64 -33.85 -43.05
N GLU A 732 8.48 -34.33 -43.97
CA GLU A 732 9.42 -35.41 -43.69
C GLU A 732 10.44 -35.10 -42.58
N ASN A 733 10.77 -33.83 -42.43
CA ASN A 733 11.75 -33.36 -41.44
C ASN A 733 11.13 -33.12 -40.04
N GLU A 734 9.85 -33.34 -39.86
CA GLU A 734 9.17 -33.09 -38.62
C GLU A 734 9.16 -34.31 -37.69
N ILE A 735 8.77 -34.07 -36.43
CA ILE A 735 8.73 -35.09 -35.37
C ILE A 735 7.31 -35.16 -34.79
N ILE A 736 6.85 -36.38 -34.58
CA ILE A 736 5.65 -36.63 -33.74
C ILE A 736 6.15 -36.88 -32.32
N ARG A 737 5.76 -36.00 -31.41
CA ARG A 737 6.00 -36.17 -29.96
C ARG A 737 4.87 -37.02 -29.42
N VAL A 738 5.20 -38.10 -28.76
CA VAL A 738 4.26 -39.02 -28.14
C VAL A 738 4.45 -39.02 -26.66
N LEU A 739 3.38 -38.70 -25.95
CA LEU A 739 3.36 -38.72 -24.49
C LEU A 739 2.82 -40.09 -24.06
N THR A 740 3.63 -40.82 -23.29
CA THR A 740 3.26 -42.14 -22.75
C THR A 740 3.27 -42.08 -21.21
N SER A 741 2.70 -43.09 -20.57
CA SER A 741 2.76 -43.24 -19.11
C SER A 741 4.17 -43.47 -18.56
N GLU A 742 5.16 -43.75 -19.42
CA GLU A 742 6.56 -43.96 -19.04
C GLU A 742 7.48 -42.82 -19.44
N GLY A 743 7.02 -41.88 -20.32
CA GLY A 743 7.82 -40.78 -20.76
C GLY A 743 7.35 -40.12 -22.05
N ILE A 744 8.18 -39.22 -22.54
CA ILE A 744 8.01 -38.56 -23.83
C ILE A 744 8.88 -39.29 -24.83
N GLU A 745 8.30 -39.90 -25.84
CA GLU A 745 8.98 -40.43 -27.00
C GLU A 745 8.86 -39.50 -28.19
N GLN A 746 9.81 -39.56 -29.07
CA GLN A 746 9.81 -38.83 -30.34
C GLN A 746 9.94 -39.81 -31.52
N VAL A 747 9.02 -39.68 -32.44
CA VAL A 747 9.03 -40.48 -33.70
C VAL A 747 9.31 -39.51 -34.83
N ALA A 748 10.44 -39.67 -35.51
CA ALA A 748 10.72 -38.89 -36.71
C ALA A 748 9.77 -39.31 -37.82
N VAL A 749 9.21 -38.36 -38.55
CA VAL A 749 8.28 -38.62 -39.64
C VAL A 749 9.00 -39.47 -40.76
N SER A 750 10.28 -39.21 -40.98
CA SER A 750 11.12 -39.95 -41.89
C SER A 750 11.19 -41.45 -41.58
N ASP A 751 11.10 -41.85 -40.30
CA ASP A 751 11.20 -43.26 -39.88
C ASP A 751 9.91 -44.03 -40.11
N ILE A 752 8.79 -43.35 -40.37
CA ILE A 752 7.50 -43.97 -40.64
C ILE A 752 7.40 -44.25 -42.14
N LYS A 753 7.35 -45.52 -42.52
CA LYS A 753 7.22 -45.91 -43.94
C LYS A 753 5.91 -45.39 -44.57
N VAL A 754 6.03 -44.81 -45.78
CA VAL A 754 4.86 -44.38 -46.56
C VAL A 754 4.07 -45.59 -47.02
N LYS A 755 2.74 -45.57 -46.77
CA LYS A 755 1.80 -46.64 -47.13
C LYS A 755 0.52 -46.05 -47.74
N SER A 756 -0.45 -46.89 -48.10
CA SER A 756 -1.77 -46.39 -48.47
C SER A 756 -2.52 -45.82 -47.24
N ASN A 757 -3.50 -44.93 -47.47
CA ASN A 757 -4.33 -44.31 -46.44
C ASN A 757 -5.17 -45.30 -45.62
N ILE A 758 -5.42 -46.49 -46.12
CA ILE A 758 -6.16 -47.57 -45.46
C ILE A 758 -5.30 -48.71 -44.95
N ALA A 759 -3.97 -48.56 -44.96
CA ALA A 759 -3.03 -49.60 -44.52
C ALA A 759 -3.04 -49.74 -43.00
N ALA A 760 -2.65 -50.93 -42.49
CA ALA A 760 -2.36 -51.11 -41.07
C ALA A 760 -1.10 -50.33 -40.72
N GLY A 761 -1.14 -49.60 -39.63
CA GLY A 761 0.01 -48.82 -39.12
C GLY A 761 1.15 -49.72 -38.68
N THR A 762 2.34 -49.13 -38.57
CA THR A 762 3.52 -49.78 -38.00
C THR A 762 3.69 -49.36 -36.56
N LYS A 763 4.01 -50.28 -35.66
CA LYS A 763 4.27 -49.97 -34.25
C LYS A 763 5.61 -49.26 -34.14
N MET A 764 5.60 -47.99 -33.68
CA MET A 764 6.77 -47.13 -33.57
C MET A 764 7.20 -46.82 -32.13
N ILE A 765 6.27 -46.98 -31.19
CA ILE A 765 6.53 -46.69 -29.76
C ILE A 765 7.16 -47.92 -29.12
N LYS A 766 8.30 -47.71 -28.47
CA LYS A 766 9.12 -48.76 -27.82
C LYS A 766 8.70 -49.05 -26.40
N SER A 767 8.20 -48.05 -25.68
CA SER A 767 7.75 -48.23 -24.30
C SER A 767 6.52 -49.12 -24.22
N LYS A 768 6.34 -49.79 -23.05
CA LYS A 768 5.15 -50.57 -22.74
C LYS A 768 4.04 -49.70 -22.17
N GLY A 769 4.31 -48.38 -22.00
CA GLY A 769 3.39 -47.44 -21.40
C GLY A 769 2.16 -47.13 -22.27
N VAL A 770 1.06 -46.78 -21.62
CA VAL A 770 -0.15 -46.30 -22.31
C VAL A 770 0.13 -44.95 -22.98
N ILE A 771 -0.24 -44.83 -24.25
CA ILE A 771 -0.09 -43.59 -24.99
C ILE A 771 -1.25 -42.66 -24.62
N ILE A 772 -0.89 -41.46 -24.17
CA ILE A 772 -1.80 -40.47 -23.64
C ILE A 772 -2.17 -39.44 -24.71
N LYS A 773 -1.15 -38.95 -25.43
CA LYS A 773 -1.29 -37.89 -26.42
C LYS A 773 -0.19 -37.99 -27.46
N ALA A 774 -0.52 -37.61 -28.69
CA ALA A 774 0.46 -37.35 -29.73
C ALA A 774 0.26 -35.94 -30.27
N GLU A 775 1.34 -35.26 -30.64
CA GLU A 775 1.32 -33.92 -31.22
C GLU A 775 2.48 -33.76 -32.22
N ALA A 776 2.19 -33.16 -33.38
CA ALA A 776 3.22 -32.82 -34.34
C ALA A 776 4.04 -31.60 -33.82
N VAL A 777 5.35 -31.69 -33.89
CA VAL A 777 6.26 -30.62 -33.53
C VAL A 777 6.96 -30.18 -34.78
N LYS A 778 6.71 -28.95 -35.22
CA LYS A 778 7.46 -28.32 -36.30
C LYS A 778 8.88 -27.98 -35.76
N ARG A 779 9.91 -28.33 -36.52
CA ARG A 779 11.29 -27.96 -36.20
C ARG A 779 11.58 -26.48 -36.39
#